data_3bf5c890de3207c5cbaf4209a530fb75
#
_entry.id   3bf5c890de3207c5cbaf4209a530fb75
#
_cell.length_a   1.000
_cell.length_b   1.000
_cell.length_c   1.000
_cell.angle_alpha   90.00
_cell.angle_beta   90.00
_cell.angle_gamma   90.00
#
_symmetry.space_group_name_H-M   'P 1'
#
loop_
_entity.id
_entity.type
_entity.pdbx_description
1 polymer ?
#
loop_
_entity_poly.entity_id
_entity_poly.type
_entity_poly.pdbx_seq_one_letter_code
_entity_poly.pdbx_strand_id
1 'polypeptide(L)'
;MCDNARQRTDDSGGALHKTAVPVSTGRADSGDPDRARTEPIHRWVRDVASTCPTHLAVRDDVHTLTYAELDARANALAHRLRALGVKPGARVGLCHERSAVTVIGALATLKAGGAYVGIDPAYPDARLDYMLRDAEVAVLLTQSSMTARLASTDATVIDLDSFVVASRGAGQPPDDLATTDDVAYVIYTSGSTGEPKGVEVSHRNLLSLVDWHHGAFGIRETDRASVLASPAFDASVWEVWPYLTAGASLHVPDAASAAEPRALHDWLVDVGITITFVPTPMAEILLDLSWPPDGALRFMLTGGDVLHRRPSPSTPFTLVNNYGVTEATVVSASGLVSPDLGSGSAPSIGRVIAGTRLYVLDDDGRPVQPGDAGELFIGGDGVAVGYINRPEATAERFVADRFTAKPDARLYRTGDLVRVGLEGEVHFLGRLDTQVQIRGQRVELDEVAAALTTHPAVSRCVVVAREDGHGDLRLVAYVVATNAAVPDRGELREHLAKWLPQYMIPTAFVEIDTLPLTPNGKLDRNALPPPGSVLVGGGGRSAGTNSVETAVIAILQELLEVDGVDKDDNFFELGGHSLMGAQVVARLEDRFDLEVDLLTIFDNPTAAGIATVVEQDLKDREGGERSCSRALEDPTA
;
A
#
# COMPACT_ATOMS: atom_id res chain seq x y z
N MET A 1 43.61 69.34 20.69
CA MET A 1 42.53 70.05 20.04
C MET A 1 41.60 68.97 19.55
N CYS A 2 40.60 68.61 20.32
CA CYS A 2 39.21 69.03 20.27
C CYS A 2 38.62 68.71 18.87
N ASP A 3 37.62 67.95 18.63
CA ASP A 3 36.32 68.00 19.32
C ASP A 3 35.45 66.80 19.02
N ASN A 4 34.64 66.47 19.98
CA ASN A 4 33.35 65.77 20.02
C ASN A 4 32.51 65.66 18.75
N ALA A 5 31.95 64.49 18.50
CA ALA A 5 30.58 64.34 17.93
C ALA A 5 29.87 63.12 18.43
N ARG A 6 28.84 63.38 19.09
CA ARG A 6 27.73 62.68 19.69
C ARG A 6 27.26 61.34 19.05
N GLN A 7 27.06 60.34 19.93
CA GLN A 7 26.18 59.20 19.81
C GLN A 7 24.78 59.65 19.35
N ARG A 8 24.28 58.95 18.31
CA ARG A 8 22.85 58.74 18.12
C ARG A 8 22.62 57.23 18.10
N THR A 9 21.98 56.75 19.10
CA THR A 9 21.31 55.47 19.16
C THR A 9 20.12 55.51 18.21
N ASP A 10 20.17 54.73 17.17
CA ASP A 10 18.98 54.35 16.40
C ASP A 10 18.69 52.88 16.69
N ASP A 11 17.70 52.71 17.55
CA ASP A 11 17.02 51.48 17.85
C ASP A 11 16.02 51.23 16.70
N SER A 12 16.42 50.46 15.68
CA SER A 12 15.52 49.89 14.70
C SER A 12 15.65 48.38 14.78
N GLY A 13 14.82 47.78 15.63
CA GLY A 13 14.56 46.35 15.69
C GLY A 13 14.04 45.84 14.37
N GLY A 14 14.94 45.54 13.44
CA GLY A 14 14.66 44.75 12.24
C GLY A 14 14.48 43.32 12.66
N ALA A 15 13.23 42.89 12.83
CA ALA A 15 12.88 41.48 12.87
C ALA A 15 13.39 40.86 11.58
N LEU A 16 14.49 40.12 11.66
CA LEU A 16 14.93 39.18 10.63
C LEU A 16 13.82 38.14 10.51
N HIS A 17 12.89 38.36 9.58
CA HIS A 17 12.08 37.28 9.04
C HIS A 17 13.05 36.23 8.47
N LYS A 18 13.36 35.21 9.27
CA LYS A 18 14.00 33.99 8.78
C LYS A 18 13.05 33.42 7.74
N THR A 19 13.32 33.66 6.46
CA THR A 19 12.64 33.00 5.35
C THR A 19 12.93 31.54 5.46
N ALA A 20 11.87 30.73 5.68
CA ALA A 20 11.97 29.28 5.60
C ALA A 20 12.46 28.94 4.18
N VAL A 21 13.65 28.37 4.09
CA VAL A 21 14.15 27.86 2.81
C VAL A 21 13.59 26.45 2.71
N PRO A 22 12.74 26.14 1.70
CA PRO A 22 12.36 24.76 1.44
C PRO A 22 13.61 23.95 1.14
N VAL A 23 13.60 22.67 1.53
CA VAL A 23 14.68 21.74 1.15
C VAL A 23 14.79 21.80 -0.37
N SER A 24 15.92 22.33 -0.90
CA SER A 24 16.01 22.74 -2.28
C SER A 24 16.00 21.57 -3.25
N THR A 25 15.17 21.69 -4.28
CA THR A 25 15.17 20.81 -5.45
C THR A 25 16.44 21.03 -6.27
N GLY A 26 17.22 19.97 -6.49
CA GLY A 26 18.08 19.91 -7.67
C GLY A 26 17.17 19.90 -8.91
N ARG A 27 17.26 20.93 -9.75
CA ARG A 27 16.54 21.01 -11.02
C ARG A 27 16.98 19.84 -11.91
N ALA A 28 16.13 18.85 -12.10
CA ALA A 28 16.16 18.01 -13.27
C ALA A 28 15.25 18.70 -14.32
N ASP A 29 15.85 19.51 -15.18
CA ASP A 29 15.20 20.02 -16.39
C ASP A 29 15.17 18.88 -17.41
N SER A 30 14.01 18.24 -17.59
CA SER A 30 13.76 17.39 -18.75
C SER A 30 12.26 17.30 -18.99
N GLY A 31 11.77 18.11 -19.92
CA GLY A 31 10.40 18.08 -20.42
C GLY A 31 10.00 19.48 -20.89
N ASP A 32 9.23 19.55 -21.97
CA ASP A 32 8.65 20.81 -22.42
C ASP A 32 7.73 21.37 -21.32
N PRO A 33 8.12 22.43 -20.60
CA PRO A 33 7.36 22.91 -19.45
C PRO A 33 5.99 23.50 -19.83
N ASP A 34 5.73 23.75 -21.10
CA ASP A 34 4.50 24.37 -21.58
C ASP A 34 3.39 23.35 -21.91
N ARG A 35 3.72 22.07 -22.13
CA ARG A 35 2.73 21.01 -22.40
C ARG A 35 2.11 20.41 -21.12
N ALA A 36 2.81 20.50 -20.00
CA ALA A 36 2.73 19.59 -18.88
C ALA A 36 1.49 19.73 -17.98
N ARG A 37 0.66 20.77 -18.01
CA ARG A 37 -0.29 20.96 -16.90
C ARG A 37 -1.66 21.53 -17.25
N THR A 38 -2.02 21.53 -18.51
CA THR A 38 -3.27 22.16 -18.95
C THR A 38 -4.39 21.18 -19.31
N GLU A 39 -4.08 19.89 -19.45
CA GLU A 39 -5.03 18.88 -19.90
C GLU A 39 -5.13 17.70 -18.93
N PRO A 40 -6.35 17.15 -18.69
CA PRO A 40 -6.54 15.98 -17.85
C PRO A 40 -5.78 14.75 -18.34
N ILE A 41 -5.39 13.86 -17.40
CA ILE A 41 -4.49 12.71 -17.66
C ILE A 41 -4.99 11.77 -18.78
N HIS A 42 -6.28 11.56 -18.93
CA HIS A 42 -6.86 10.69 -19.94
C HIS A 42 -6.63 11.18 -21.38
N ARG A 43 -6.37 12.49 -21.56
CA ARG A 43 -5.99 13.04 -22.87
C ARG A 43 -4.58 12.62 -23.27
N TRP A 44 -3.65 12.56 -22.32
CA TRP A 44 -2.29 12.10 -22.59
C TRP A 44 -2.29 10.65 -23.06
N VAL A 45 -3.11 9.78 -22.43
CA VAL A 45 -3.28 8.39 -22.85
C VAL A 45 -3.91 8.31 -24.25
N ARG A 46 -4.90 9.15 -24.56
CA ARG A 46 -5.51 9.25 -25.90
C ARG A 46 -4.49 9.66 -26.96
N ASP A 47 -3.63 10.62 -26.65
CA ASP A 47 -2.59 11.08 -27.59
C ASP A 47 -1.61 9.94 -27.89
N VAL A 48 -1.21 9.17 -26.90
CA VAL A 48 -0.40 7.96 -27.10
C VAL A 48 -1.16 6.94 -27.95
N ALA A 49 -2.43 6.67 -27.67
CA ALA A 49 -3.24 5.75 -28.47
C ALA A 49 -3.36 6.19 -29.94
N SER A 50 -3.32 7.49 -30.19
CA SER A 50 -3.35 8.06 -31.56
C SER A 50 -2.00 7.95 -32.28
N THR A 51 -0.89 8.10 -31.55
CA THR A 51 0.47 8.08 -32.11
C THR A 51 1.07 6.69 -32.19
N CYS A 52 0.76 5.83 -31.22
CA CYS A 52 1.29 4.47 -31.09
C CYS A 52 0.16 3.42 -30.94
N PRO A 53 -0.81 3.35 -31.85
CA PRO A 53 -2.04 2.56 -31.69
C PRO A 53 -1.80 1.06 -31.53
N THR A 54 -0.72 0.53 -32.11
CA THR A 54 -0.39 -0.90 -32.12
C THR A 54 0.56 -1.32 -30.99
N HIS A 55 1.09 -0.37 -30.21
CA HIS A 55 1.92 -0.69 -29.06
C HIS A 55 1.07 -1.41 -28.00
N LEU A 56 1.70 -2.34 -27.29
CA LEU A 56 1.10 -2.98 -26.14
C LEU A 56 0.85 -1.94 -25.05
N ALA A 57 -0.39 -1.85 -24.57
CA ALA A 57 -0.75 -0.97 -23.47
C ALA A 57 -0.83 -1.72 -22.15
N VAL A 58 -1.53 -2.86 -22.11
CA VAL A 58 -1.69 -3.66 -20.90
C VAL A 58 -1.85 -5.14 -21.24
N ARG A 59 -1.27 -5.99 -20.37
CA ARG A 59 -1.36 -7.44 -20.47
C ARG A 59 -1.57 -8.04 -19.09
N ASP A 60 -2.52 -8.97 -19.00
CA ASP A 60 -2.68 -9.93 -17.91
C ASP A 60 -2.79 -11.36 -18.50
N ASP A 61 -3.15 -12.35 -17.72
CA ASP A 61 -3.27 -13.75 -18.18
C ASP A 61 -4.42 -13.97 -19.16
N VAL A 62 -5.44 -13.10 -19.13
CA VAL A 62 -6.65 -13.20 -19.93
C VAL A 62 -6.63 -12.25 -21.13
N HIS A 63 -6.07 -11.06 -20.96
CA HIS A 63 -6.13 -9.98 -21.92
C HIS A 63 -4.75 -9.52 -22.36
N THR A 64 -4.62 -9.24 -23.65
CA THR A 64 -3.49 -8.52 -24.21
C THR A 64 -4.07 -7.41 -25.09
N LEU A 65 -3.89 -6.15 -24.67
CA LEU A 65 -4.51 -4.99 -25.31
C LEU A 65 -3.46 -4.02 -25.82
N THR A 66 -3.62 -3.64 -27.07
CA THR A 66 -2.91 -2.49 -27.65
C THR A 66 -3.51 -1.18 -27.13
N TYR A 67 -2.80 -0.07 -27.31
CA TYR A 67 -3.31 1.27 -26.97
C TYR A 67 -4.62 1.60 -27.71
N ALA A 68 -4.75 1.23 -28.98
CA ALA A 68 -5.99 1.42 -29.72
C ALA A 68 -7.15 0.62 -29.14
N GLU A 69 -6.92 -0.62 -28.72
CA GLU A 69 -7.95 -1.48 -28.12
C GLU A 69 -8.34 -1.01 -26.72
N LEU A 70 -7.36 -0.60 -25.90
CA LEU A 70 -7.60 0.00 -24.59
C LEU A 70 -8.45 1.26 -24.73
N ASP A 71 -8.06 2.17 -25.62
CA ASP A 71 -8.76 3.44 -25.86
C ASP A 71 -10.20 3.20 -26.36
N ALA A 72 -10.39 2.31 -27.32
CA ALA A 72 -11.71 1.98 -27.88
C ALA A 72 -12.66 1.39 -26.82
N ARG A 73 -12.18 0.46 -25.98
CA ARG A 73 -12.99 -0.13 -24.91
C ARG A 73 -13.32 0.88 -23.82
N ALA A 74 -12.35 1.73 -23.45
CA ALA A 74 -12.57 2.81 -22.49
C ALA A 74 -13.58 3.85 -23.05
N ASN A 75 -13.54 4.18 -24.35
CA ASN A 75 -14.52 5.06 -24.98
C ASN A 75 -15.94 4.48 -24.91
N ALA A 76 -16.12 3.20 -25.23
CA ALA A 76 -17.41 2.54 -25.18
C ALA A 76 -18.01 2.55 -23.76
N LEU A 77 -17.17 2.26 -22.75
CA LEU A 77 -17.59 2.31 -21.35
C LEU A 77 -17.86 3.73 -20.89
N ALA A 78 -17.07 4.72 -21.30
CA ALA A 78 -17.29 6.12 -20.97
C ALA A 78 -18.63 6.65 -21.50
N HIS A 79 -19.04 6.28 -22.71
CA HIS A 79 -20.38 6.59 -23.22
C HIS A 79 -21.48 5.94 -22.38
N ARG A 80 -21.29 4.70 -21.95
CA ARG A 80 -22.23 4.02 -21.05
C ARG A 80 -22.35 4.72 -19.70
N LEU A 81 -21.22 5.13 -19.13
CA LEU A 81 -21.16 5.87 -17.86
C LEU A 81 -21.89 7.21 -17.97
N ARG A 82 -21.70 7.95 -19.08
CA ARG A 82 -22.42 9.21 -19.33
C ARG A 82 -23.92 9.01 -19.49
N ALA A 83 -24.32 7.95 -20.18
CA ALA A 83 -25.74 7.61 -20.29
C ALA A 83 -26.39 7.31 -18.94
N LEU A 84 -25.60 6.93 -17.93
CA LEU A 84 -26.00 6.74 -16.53
C LEU A 84 -25.83 8.01 -15.68
N GLY A 85 -25.47 9.15 -16.28
CA GLY A 85 -25.39 10.44 -15.59
C GLY A 85 -24.00 10.81 -15.05
N VAL A 86 -22.95 10.05 -15.35
CA VAL A 86 -21.57 10.40 -14.95
C VAL A 86 -21.11 11.68 -15.67
N LYS A 87 -20.63 12.64 -14.88
CA LYS A 87 -20.16 13.96 -15.30
C LYS A 87 -19.11 14.47 -14.30
N PRO A 88 -18.45 15.62 -14.51
CA PRO A 88 -17.55 16.21 -13.54
C PRO A 88 -18.17 16.30 -12.14
N GLY A 89 -17.43 15.84 -11.13
CA GLY A 89 -17.90 15.72 -9.74
C GLY A 89 -18.64 14.41 -9.42
N ALA A 90 -19.01 13.58 -10.41
CA ALA A 90 -19.60 12.27 -10.15
C ALA A 90 -18.49 11.24 -9.80
N ARG A 91 -18.80 10.37 -8.84
CA ARG A 91 -17.90 9.31 -8.38
C ARG A 91 -18.39 7.95 -8.86
N VAL A 92 -17.44 7.16 -9.40
CA VAL A 92 -17.69 5.81 -9.93
C VAL A 92 -16.85 4.85 -9.10
N GLY A 93 -17.50 3.91 -8.43
CA GLY A 93 -16.80 2.85 -7.69
C GLY A 93 -16.09 1.91 -8.66
N LEU A 94 -14.87 1.54 -8.35
CA LEU A 94 -14.07 0.55 -9.09
C LEU A 94 -13.68 -0.56 -8.11
N CYS A 95 -14.55 -1.58 -8.01
CA CYS A 95 -14.39 -2.73 -7.11
C CYS A 95 -14.08 -3.98 -7.93
N HIS A 96 -12.82 -4.15 -8.25
CA HIS A 96 -12.33 -5.21 -9.11
C HIS A 96 -10.91 -5.58 -8.70
N GLU A 97 -10.53 -6.83 -8.83
CA GLU A 97 -9.13 -7.25 -8.70
C GLU A 97 -8.26 -6.55 -9.76
N ARG A 98 -6.96 -6.42 -9.47
CA ARG A 98 -6.04 -5.83 -10.46
C ARG A 98 -6.03 -6.65 -11.75
N SER A 99 -6.22 -5.98 -12.87
CA SER A 99 -6.30 -6.60 -14.20
C SER A 99 -6.27 -5.54 -15.29
N ALA A 100 -6.17 -5.96 -16.54
CA ALA A 100 -6.36 -5.07 -17.69
C ALA A 100 -7.76 -4.42 -17.69
N VAL A 101 -8.75 -5.13 -17.16
CA VAL A 101 -10.14 -4.64 -17.07
C VAL A 101 -10.26 -3.49 -16.08
N THR A 102 -9.52 -3.53 -14.98
CA THR A 102 -9.45 -2.43 -14.00
C THR A 102 -8.91 -1.15 -14.64
N VAL A 103 -7.88 -1.27 -15.48
CA VAL A 103 -7.31 -0.14 -16.21
C VAL A 103 -8.33 0.47 -17.19
N ILE A 104 -9.12 -0.38 -17.89
CA ILE A 104 -10.22 0.09 -18.75
C ILE A 104 -11.24 0.87 -17.92
N GLY A 105 -11.66 0.36 -16.76
CA GLY A 105 -12.63 0.99 -15.87
C GLY A 105 -12.19 2.36 -15.38
N ALA A 106 -10.94 2.48 -14.92
CA ALA A 106 -10.34 3.73 -14.48
C ALA A 106 -10.28 4.75 -15.64
N LEU A 107 -9.71 4.37 -16.80
CA LEU A 107 -9.61 5.25 -17.96
C LEU A 107 -10.98 5.70 -18.48
N ALA A 108 -11.95 4.81 -18.54
CA ALA A 108 -13.31 5.11 -18.98
C ALA A 108 -14.01 6.11 -18.04
N THR A 109 -13.81 5.97 -16.73
CA THR A 109 -14.34 6.89 -15.72
C THR A 109 -13.81 8.30 -15.95
N LEU A 110 -12.49 8.44 -16.12
CA LEU A 110 -11.87 9.74 -16.40
C LEU A 110 -12.34 10.34 -17.74
N LYS A 111 -12.48 9.52 -18.78
CA LYS A 111 -13.02 9.95 -20.08
C LYS A 111 -14.49 10.36 -20.00
N ALA A 112 -15.26 9.78 -19.09
CA ALA A 112 -16.63 10.20 -18.83
C ALA A 112 -16.69 11.55 -18.09
N GLY A 113 -15.60 12.00 -17.50
CA GLY A 113 -15.47 13.20 -16.69
C GLY A 113 -15.63 12.95 -15.19
N GLY A 114 -15.86 11.71 -14.76
CA GLY A 114 -15.99 11.33 -13.35
C GLY A 114 -14.65 11.04 -12.66
N ALA A 115 -14.71 10.85 -11.33
CA ALA A 115 -13.61 10.37 -10.50
C ALA A 115 -13.85 8.91 -10.13
N TYR A 116 -12.82 8.04 -10.26
CA TYR A 116 -12.98 6.67 -9.78
C TYR A 116 -12.63 6.56 -8.30
N VAL A 117 -13.37 5.72 -7.58
CA VAL A 117 -13.14 5.35 -6.19
C VAL A 117 -12.57 3.94 -6.17
N GLY A 118 -11.29 3.81 -5.83
CA GLY A 118 -10.63 2.51 -5.74
C GLY A 118 -11.12 1.72 -4.53
N ILE A 119 -11.60 0.50 -4.75
CA ILE A 119 -12.18 -0.36 -3.73
C ILE A 119 -11.61 -1.77 -3.89
N ASP A 120 -11.11 -2.35 -2.80
CA ASP A 120 -10.62 -3.72 -2.79
C ASP A 120 -11.79 -4.71 -2.62
N PRO A 121 -12.00 -5.66 -3.55
CA PRO A 121 -13.06 -6.66 -3.43
C PRO A 121 -12.89 -7.59 -2.22
N ALA A 122 -11.69 -7.68 -1.65
CA ALA A 122 -11.43 -8.46 -0.43
C ALA A 122 -11.93 -7.78 0.86
N TYR A 123 -12.34 -6.52 0.80
CA TYR A 123 -12.87 -5.83 1.99
C TYR A 123 -14.17 -6.45 2.48
N PRO A 124 -14.42 -6.42 3.83
CA PRO A 124 -15.69 -6.84 4.40
C PRO A 124 -16.90 -6.06 3.83
N ASP A 125 -18.07 -6.72 3.76
CA ASP A 125 -19.29 -6.12 3.18
C ASP A 125 -19.67 -4.80 3.83
N ALA A 126 -19.57 -4.72 5.16
CA ALA A 126 -19.87 -3.51 5.89
C ALA A 126 -18.94 -2.34 5.53
N ARG A 127 -17.65 -2.62 5.26
CA ARG A 127 -16.69 -1.62 4.79
C ARG A 127 -16.99 -1.20 3.36
N LEU A 128 -17.32 -2.14 2.48
CA LEU A 128 -17.75 -1.85 1.10
C LEU A 128 -18.97 -0.93 1.09
N ASP A 129 -20.00 -1.28 1.83
CA ASP A 129 -21.22 -0.50 1.96
C ASP A 129 -20.98 0.91 2.51
N TYR A 130 -20.09 1.03 3.50
CA TYR A 130 -19.68 2.32 4.04
C TYR A 130 -19.02 3.18 2.98
N MET A 131 -18.00 2.66 2.28
CA MET A 131 -17.22 3.41 1.28
C MET A 131 -18.13 3.85 0.11
N LEU A 132 -19.03 2.97 -0.36
CA LEU A 132 -19.96 3.29 -1.43
C LEU A 132 -20.92 4.40 -1.07
N ARG A 133 -21.44 4.40 0.17
CA ARG A 133 -22.36 5.44 0.68
C ARG A 133 -21.63 6.75 0.98
N ASP A 134 -20.50 6.70 1.66
CA ASP A 134 -19.72 7.90 2.03
C ASP A 134 -19.20 8.63 0.79
N ALA A 135 -18.78 7.87 -0.24
CA ALA A 135 -18.40 8.43 -1.53
C ALA A 135 -19.57 8.78 -2.46
N GLU A 136 -20.82 8.54 -2.06
CA GLU A 136 -22.01 8.80 -2.90
C GLU A 136 -21.86 8.16 -4.30
N VAL A 137 -21.40 6.91 -4.36
CA VAL A 137 -21.15 6.20 -5.62
C VAL A 137 -22.46 5.95 -6.37
N ALA A 138 -22.62 6.57 -7.55
CA ALA A 138 -23.80 6.40 -8.38
C ALA A 138 -23.72 5.19 -9.32
N VAL A 139 -22.52 4.85 -9.78
CA VAL A 139 -22.24 3.70 -10.66
C VAL A 139 -21.07 2.91 -10.06
N LEU A 140 -21.23 1.59 -10.00
CA LEU A 140 -20.22 0.67 -9.50
C LEU A 140 -19.77 -0.27 -10.61
N LEU A 141 -18.49 -0.20 -10.94
CA LEU A 141 -17.80 -1.10 -11.87
C LEU A 141 -17.21 -2.26 -11.06
N THR A 142 -17.57 -3.50 -11.39
CA THR A 142 -17.13 -4.65 -10.61
C THR A 142 -16.89 -5.88 -11.49
N GLN A 143 -16.30 -6.92 -10.92
CA GLN A 143 -16.09 -8.22 -11.59
C GLN A 143 -17.32 -9.12 -11.45
N SER A 144 -17.47 -10.07 -12.38
CA SER A 144 -18.63 -10.96 -12.45
C SER A 144 -18.89 -11.71 -11.14
N SER A 145 -17.83 -12.16 -10.45
CA SER A 145 -17.91 -12.89 -9.17
C SER A 145 -18.47 -12.04 -8.02
N MET A 146 -18.39 -10.71 -8.10
CA MET A 146 -18.83 -9.77 -7.06
C MET A 146 -20.25 -9.23 -7.27
N THR A 147 -20.84 -9.40 -8.45
CA THR A 147 -22.15 -8.80 -8.78
C THR A 147 -23.27 -9.22 -7.83
N ALA A 148 -23.31 -10.48 -7.42
CA ALA A 148 -24.30 -10.98 -6.46
C ALA A 148 -24.08 -10.40 -5.05
N ARG A 149 -22.83 -10.27 -4.61
CA ARG A 149 -22.45 -9.70 -3.30
C ARG A 149 -22.82 -8.24 -3.18
N LEU A 150 -22.71 -7.50 -4.29
CA LEU A 150 -22.96 -6.06 -4.37
C LEU A 150 -24.37 -5.69 -4.86
N ALA A 151 -25.26 -6.66 -5.03
CA ALA A 151 -26.62 -6.45 -5.55
C ALA A 151 -27.53 -5.60 -4.63
N SER A 152 -27.19 -5.44 -3.35
CA SER A 152 -27.93 -4.62 -2.38
C SER A 152 -27.54 -3.14 -2.36
N THR A 153 -26.53 -2.72 -3.14
CA THR A 153 -26.11 -1.32 -3.19
C THR A 153 -27.13 -0.46 -3.95
N ASP A 154 -27.23 0.81 -3.58
CA ASP A 154 -28.05 1.80 -4.31
C ASP A 154 -27.39 2.23 -5.64
N ALA A 155 -26.13 1.89 -5.87
CA ALA A 155 -25.41 2.20 -7.09
C ALA A 155 -25.85 1.31 -8.27
N THR A 156 -25.83 1.86 -9.49
CA THR A 156 -25.99 1.04 -10.70
C THR A 156 -24.76 0.16 -10.93
N VAL A 157 -24.91 -1.15 -10.75
CA VAL A 157 -23.80 -2.11 -10.94
C VAL A 157 -23.59 -2.43 -12.42
N ILE A 158 -22.34 -2.34 -12.87
CA ILE A 158 -21.89 -2.79 -14.19
C ILE A 158 -20.86 -3.92 -13.99
N ASP A 159 -21.16 -5.08 -14.54
CA ASP A 159 -20.22 -6.18 -14.67
C ASP A 159 -19.22 -5.86 -15.79
N LEU A 160 -17.99 -5.51 -15.40
CA LEU A 160 -16.94 -5.10 -16.32
C LEU A 160 -16.45 -6.26 -17.20
N ASP A 161 -16.34 -7.46 -16.65
CA ASP A 161 -15.85 -8.63 -17.39
C ASP A 161 -16.76 -8.91 -18.59
N SER A 162 -18.07 -8.96 -18.33
CA SER A 162 -19.07 -9.14 -19.38
C SER A 162 -19.12 -7.97 -20.35
N PHE A 163 -18.98 -6.73 -19.87
CA PHE A 163 -18.99 -5.53 -20.71
C PHE A 163 -17.80 -5.49 -21.65
N VAL A 164 -16.58 -5.77 -21.17
CA VAL A 164 -15.34 -5.73 -21.94
C VAL A 164 -15.34 -6.79 -23.05
N VAL A 165 -15.88 -8.00 -22.78
CA VAL A 165 -16.04 -9.05 -23.79
C VAL A 165 -17.00 -8.62 -24.90
N ALA A 166 -18.08 -7.93 -24.56
CA ALA A 166 -19.08 -7.47 -25.52
C ALA A 166 -18.63 -6.27 -26.37
N SER A 167 -17.75 -5.42 -25.84
CA SER A 167 -17.36 -4.12 -26.43
C SER A 167 -16.15 -4.22 -27.37
N ARG A 168 -16.26 -4.97 -28.48
CA ARG A 168 -15.17 -5.16 -29.44
C ARG A 168 -15.09 -4.10 -30.56
N GLY A 169 -15.87 -3.01 -30.48
CA GLY A 169 -15.94 -1.97 -31.51
C GLY A 169 -15.15 -0.70 -31.17
N ALA A 170 -14.63 -0.03 -32.19
CA ALA A 170 -14.02 1.29 -32.05
C ALA A 170 -15.09 2.33 -31.70
N GLY A 171 -15.15 2.70 -30.40
CA GLY A 171 -15.95 3.83 -29.93
C GLY A 171 -15.22 5.14 -30.24
N GLN A 172 -15.95 6.16 -30.76
CA GLN A 172 -15.41 7.52 -30.80
C GLN A 172 -15.18 8.01 -29.36
N PRO A 173 -14.13 8.82 -29.10
CA PRO A 173 -13.94 9.40 -27.77
C PRO A 173 -15.16 10.27 -27.41
N PRO A 174 -15.61 10.23 -26.17
CA PRO A 174 -16.63 11.19 -25.72
C PRO A 174 -16.06 12.60 -25.66
N ASP A 175 -16.94 13.63 -25.67
CA ASP A 175 -16.50 15.02 -25.50
C ASP A 175 -15.73 15.18 -24.19
N ASP A 176 -14.68 15.97 -24.16
CA ASP A 176 -13.94 16.24 -22.92
C ASP A 176 -14.73 17.24 -22.06
N LEU A 177 -15.10 16.80 -20.85
CA LEU A 177 -15.81 17.61 -19.87
C LEU A 177 -14.93 18.00 -18.69
N ALA A 178 -13.93 17.18 -18.34
CA ALA A 178 -13.09 17.39 -17.19
C ALA A 178 -12.02 18.44 -17.43
N THR A 179 -11.65 19.13 -16.37
CA THR A 179 -10.50 20.04 -16.26
C THR A 179 -9.41 19.44 -15.38
N THR A 180 -8.26 20.10 -15.27
CA THR A 180 -7.19 19.65 -14.38
C THR A 180 -7.52 19.82 -12.90
N ASP A 181 -8.47 20.68 -12.56
CA ASP A 181 -8.90 20.93 -11.18
C ASP A 181 -9.98 19.94 -10.70
N ASP A 182 -10.61 19.20 -11.63
CA ASP A 182 -11.57 18.16 -11.26
C ASP A 182 -10.86 16.97 -10.59
N VAL A 183 -11.56 16.31 -9.66
CA VAL A 183 -11.08 15.11 -8.98
C VAL A 183 -10.93 13.99 -9.99
N ALA A 184 -9.76 13.35 -10.03
CA ALA A 184 -9.46 12.21 -10.86
C ALA A 184 -9.78 10.89 -10.15
N TYR A 185 -9.43 10.79 -8.88
CA TYR A 185 -9.68 9.59 -8.10
C TYR A 185 -9.85 9.88 -6.60
N VAL A 186 -10.40 8.89 -5.91
CA VAL A 186 -10.52 8.85 -4.46
C VAL A 186 -9.93 7.54 -3.94
N ILE A 187 -9.04 7.64 -2.95
CA ILE A 187 -8.50 6.48 -2.23
C ILE A 187 -8.88 6.63 -0.75
N TYR A 188 -9.42 5.57 -0.18
CA TYR A 188 -9.77 5.52 1.24
C TYR A 188 -8.57 5.12 2.08
N THR A 189 -8.29 5.89 3.11
CA THR A 189 -7.27 5.60 4.13
C THR A 189 -7.94 5.35 5.48
N SER A 190 -7.24 4.68 6.40
CA SER A 190 -7.69 4.53 7.78
C SER A 190 -7.89 5.91 8.44
N GLY A 191 -8.86 6.01 9.33
CA GLY A 191 -9.25 7.25 9.98
C GLY A 191 -9.09 7.24 11.49
N SER A 192 -8.50 8.29 12.07
CA SER A 192 -8.34 8.45 13.52
C SER A 192 -9.66 8.53 14.31
N THR A 193 -10.78 8.75 13.62
CA THR A 193 -12.13 8.78 14.21
C THR A 193 -12.81 7.42 14.22
N GLY A 194 -12.14 6.35 13.77
CA GLY A 194 -12.69 4.99 13.69
C GLY A 194 -13.41 4.64 12.40
N GLU A 195 -13.49 5.59 11.45
CA GLU A 195 -14.09 5.37 10.12
C GLU A 195 -13.07 5.71 9.02
N PRO A 196 -13.02 4.95 7.92
CA PRO A 196 -12.19 5.29 6.77
C PRO A 196 -12.55 6.65 6.17
N LYS A 197 -11.56 7.35 5.64
CA LYS A 197 -11.71 8.65 5.00
C LYS A 197 -11.20 8.62 3.58
N GLY A 198 -12.00 9.07 2.61
CA GLY A 198 -11.64 9.14 1.20
C GLY A 198 -10.83 10.40 0.90
N VAL A 199 -9.64 10.25 0.35
CA VAL A 199 -8.77 11.35 -0.09
C VAL A 199 -9.08 11.67 -1.53
N GLU A 200 -9.47 12.92 -1.82
CA GLU A 200 -9.76 13.40 -3.17
C GLU A 200 -8.51 13.96 -3.84
N VAL A 201 -8.11 13.37 -4.95
CA VAL A 201 -6.94 13.78 -5.73
C VAL A 201 -7.37 14.26 -7.12
N SER A 202 -6.97 15.49 -7.48
CA SER A 202 -7.31 16.08 -8.77
C SER A 202 -6.40 15.60 -9.90
N HIS A 203 -6.82 15.84 -11.16
CA HIS A 203 -5.95 15.60 -12.31
C HIS A 203 -4.65 16.41 -12.21
N ARG A 204 -4.68 17.65 -11.69
CA ARG A 204 -3.48 18.47 -11.49
C ARG A 204 -2.48 17.82 -10.54
N ASN A 205 -2.96 17.25 -9.43
CA ASN A 205 -2.11 16.54 -8.48
C ASN A 205 -1.46 15.32 -9.14
N LEU A 206 -2.27 14.52 -9.85
CA LEU A 206 -1.79 13.33 -10.56
C LEU A 206 -0.77 13.67 -11.65
N LEU A 207 -1.00 14.72 -12.42
CA LEU A 207 -0.05 15.20 -13.44
C LEU A 207 1.30 15.60 -12.85
N SER A 208 1.31 16.21 -11.65
CA SER A 208 2.57 16.54 -10.97
C SER A 208 3.40 15.30 -10.64
N LEU A 209 2.75 14.21 -10.21
CA LEU A 209 3.40 12.92 -9.96
C LEU A 209 3.96 12.32 -11.25
N VAL A 210 3.15 12.33 -12.32
CA VAL A 210 3.52 11.76 -13.63
C VAL A 210 4.71 12.49 -14.24
N ASP A 211 4.69 13.83 -14.26
CA ASP A 211 5.77 14.65 -14.79
C ASP A 211 7.10 14.38 -14.06
N TRP A 212 7.04 14.35 -12.71
CA TRP A 212 8.22 14.01 -11.93
C TRP A 212 8.73 12.61 -12.27
N HIS A 213 7.83 11.61 -12.32
CA HIS A 213 8.22 10.22 -12.59
C HIS A 213 8.90 10.04 -13.95
N HIS A 214 8.35 10.69 -15.00
CA HIS A 214 8.95 10.68 -16.32
C HIS A 214 10.38 11.23 -16.30
N GLY A 215 10.57 12.36 -15.62
CA GLY A 215 11.89 13.02 -15.51
C GLY A 215 12.88 12.24 -14.65
N ALA A 216 12.41 11.66 -13.53
CA ALA A 216 13.27 10.96 -12.57
C ALA A 216 13.80 9.63 -13.09
N PHE A 217 12.96 8.86 -13.80
CA PHE A 217 13.29 7.49 -14.22
C PHE A 217 13.52 7.36 -15.73
N GLY A 218 13.33 8.42 -16.50
CA GLY A 218 13.51 8.43 -17.96
C GLY A 218 12.66 7.35 -18.63
N ILE A 219 11.35 7.40 -18.41
CA ILE A 219 10.39 6.40 -18.90
C ILE A 219 10.36 6.41 -20.42
N ARG A 220 10.34 5.24 -21.03
CA ARG A 220 10.39 5.02 -22.47
C ARG A 220 9.20 4.19 -22.92
N GLU A 221 8.81 4.32 -24.17
CA GLU A 221 7.78 3.48 -24.80
C GLU A 221 8.11 1.97 -24.81
N THR A 222 9.40 1.62 -24.65
CA THR A 222 9.86 0.24 -24.56
C THR A 222 9.85 -0.32 -23.14
N ASP A 223 9.53 0.49 -22.15
CA ASP A 223 9.49 0.03 -20.75
C ASP A 223 8.29 -0.88 -20.50
N ARG A 224 8.50 -1.82 -19.61
CA ARG A 224 7.52 -2.78 -19.11
C ARG A 224 7.38 -2.58 -17.61
N ALA A 225 6.22 -2.09 -17.19
CA ALA A 225 5.93 -1.86 -15.78
C ALA A 225 5.04 -2.96 -15.20
N SER A 226 5.31 -3.36 -13.97
CA SER A 226 4.42 -4.24 -13.23
C SER A 226 3.23 -3.46 -12.65
N VAL A 227 2.09 -4.15 -12.42
CA VAL A 227 0.94 -3.64 -11.67
C VAL A 227 0.67 -4.64 -10.55
N LEU A 228 1.10 -4.31 -9.34
CA LEU A 228 1.06 -5.19 -8.16
C LEU A 228 0.11 -4.68 -7.07
N ALA A 229 -0.07 -3.37 -6.96
CA ALA A 229 -0.91 -2.77 -5.93
C ALA A 229 -2.41 -3.00 -6.18
N SER A 230 -3.16 -3.21 -5.09
CA SER A 230 -4.63 -3.22 -5.14
C SER A 230 -5.17 -1.87 -5.63
N PRO A 231 -6.27 -1.82 -6.41
CA PRO A 231 -6.91 -0.57 -6.83
C PRO A 231 -7.32 0.35 -5.68
N ALA A 232 -7.49 -0.19 -4.48
CA ALA A 232 -7.77 0.58 -3.26
C ALA A 232 -6.54 1.28 -2.66
N PHE A 233 -5.37 1.07 -3.25
CA PHE A 233 -4.09 1.63 -2.82
C PHE A 233 -3.63 2.72 -3.77
N ASP A 234 -3.12 3.82 -3.25
CA ASP A 234 -2.64 4.94 -4.08
C ASP A 234 -1.42 4.58 -4.94
N ALA A 235 -0.60 3.60 -4.53
CA ALA A 235 0.46 3.06 -5.36
C ALA A 235 -0.05 2.52 -6.71
N SER A 236 -1.30 2.00 -6.79
CA SER A 236 -1.89 1.53 -8.05
C SER A 236 -2.00 2.63 -9.09
N VAL A 237 -2.22 3.87 -8.64
CA VAL A 237 -2.27 5.07 -9.49
C VAL A 237 -0.88 5.33 -10.09
N TRP A 238 0.16 5.15 -9.29
CA TRP A 238 1.55 5.35 -9.69
C TRP A 238 2.07 4.25 -10.61
N GLU A 239 1.56 3.02 -10.46
CA GLU A 239 1.89 1.88 -11.34
C GLU A 239 1.21 1.97 -12.72
N VAL A 240 0.18 2.80 -12.90
CA VAL A 240 -0.60 2.87 -14.14
C VAL A 240 -0.31 4.11 -14.95
N TRP A 241 -0.56 5.30 -14.40
CA TRP A 241 -0.63 6.52 -15.20
C TRP A 241 0.70 6.98 -15.78
N PRO A 242 1.83 6.95 -15.06
CA PRO A 242 3.11 7.38 -15.65
C PRO A 242 3.53 6.55 -16.87
N TYR A 243 3.21 5.28 -16.88
CA TYR A 243 3.60 4.37 -17.95
C TYR A 243 2.68 4.49 -19.16
N LEU A 244 1.36 4.53 -18.96
CA LEU A 244 0.42 4.70 -20.06
C LEU A 244 0.59 6.04 -20.77
N THR A 245 0.96 7.09 -20.06
CA THR A 245 1.19 8.42 -20.65
C THR A 245 2.51 8.54 -21.39
N ALA A 246 3.44 7.62 -21.16
CA ALA A 246 4.73 7.54 -21.86
C ALA A 246 4.74 6.55 -23.04
N GLY A 247 3.66 5.80 -23.27
CA GLY A 247 3.61 4.78 -24.33
C GLY A 247 4.19 3.42 -23.93
N ALA A 248 4.55 3.25 -22.64
CA ALA A 248 5.06 2.01 -22.06
C ALA A 248 3.93 0.99 -21.84
N SER A 249 4.28 -0.27 -21.56
CA SER A 249 3.32 -1.34 -21.31
C SER A 249 3.18 -1.69 -19.85
N LEU A 250 1.94 -2.01 -19.43
CA LEU A 250 1.59 -2.52 -18.13
C LEU A 250 1.47 -4.03 -18.16
N HIS A 251 2.02 -4.71 -17.16
CA HIS A 251 1.98 -6.16 -17.01
C HIS A 251 1.43 -6.50 -15.62
N VAL A 252 0.38 -7.30 -15.59
CA VAL A 252 -0.31 -7.70 -14.36
C VAL A 252 -0.05 -9.17 -14.11
N PRO A 253 0.63 -9.57 -13.03
CA PRO A 253 0.78 -10.97 -12.67
C PRO A 253 -0.53 -11.55 -12.12
N ASP A 254 -0.67 -12.85 -12.15
CA ASP A 254 -1.70 -13.53 -11.39
C ASP A 254 -1.53 -13.32 -9.88
N ALA A 255 -2.57 -13.65 -9.10
CA ALA A 255 -2.58 -13.39 -7.67
C ALA A 255 -1.53 -14.22 -6.90
N ALA A 256 -1.27 -15.46 -7.33
CA ALA A 256 -0.29 -16.35 -6.68
C ALA A 256 1.14 -15.84 -6.91
N SER A 257 1.48 -15.54 -8.17
CA SER A 257 2.78 -14.96 -8.52
C SER A 257 3.05 -13.65 -7.80
N ALA A 258 2.03 -12.80 -7.60
CA ALA A 258 2.20 -11.53 -6.91
C ALA A 258 2.38 -11.67 -5.39
N ALA A 259 1.89 -12.74 -4.79
CA ALA A 259 1.90 -12.95 -3.34
C ALA A 259 3.17 -13.64 -2.84
N GLU A 260 3.83 -14.46 -3.68
CA GLU A 260 4.98 -15.27 -3.30
C GLU A 260 6.27 -14.63 -3.85
N PRO A 261 7.30 -14.35 -3.00
CA PRO A 261 8.49 -13.62 -3.43
C PRO A 261 9.29 -14.27 -4.56
N ARG A 262 9.45 -15.60 -4.57
CA ARG A 262 10.20 -16.31 -5.63
C ARG A 262 9.41 -16.33 -6.93
N ALA A 263 8.09 -16.61 -6.87
CA ALA A 263 7.25 -16.57 -8.05
C ALA A 263 7.19 -15.17 -8.65
N LEU A 264 7.12 -14.13 -7.81
CA LEU A 264 7.20 -12.74 -8.28
C LEU A 264 8.54 -12.43 -8.93
N HIS A 265 9.66 -12.85 -8.31
CA HIS A 265 10.99 -12.71 -8.88
C HIS A 265 11.07 -13.35 -10.27
N ASP A 266 10.66 -14.60 -10.40
CA ASP A 266 10.74 -15.36 -11.66
C ASP A 266 9.82 -14.73 -12.71
N TRP A 267 8.63 -14.30 -12.33
CA TRP A 267 7.72 -13.58 -13.22
C TRP A 267 8.32 -12.24 -13.71
N LEU A 268 8.96 -11.46 -12.81
CA LEU A 268 9.62 -10.20 -13.18
C LEU A 268 10.74 -10.43 -14.21
N VAL A 269 11.50 -11.53 -14.04
CA VAL A 269 12.59 -11.92 -14.94
C VAL A 269 12.03 -12.43 -16.28
N ASP A 270 11.07 -13.35 -16.27
CA ASP A 270 10.53 -14.01 -17.46
C ASP A 270 9.76 -13.04 -18.36
N VAL A 271 8.98 -12.16 -17.77
CA VAL A 271 8.27 -11.10 -18.51
C VAL A 271 9.22 -10.02 -18.99
N GLY A 272 10.40 -9.90 -18.36
CA GLY A 272 11.39 -8.86 -18.66
C GLY A 272 10.90 -7.49 -18.23
N ILE A 273 10.37 -7.40 -17.01
CA ILE A 273 9.96 -6.13 -16.40
C ILE A 273 11.16 -5.20 -16.27
N THR A 274 10.99 -3.94 -16.65
CA THR A 274 12.06 -2.93 -16.61
C THR A 274 11.97 -2.02 -15.38
N ILE A 275 10.76 -1.81 -14.87
CA ILE A 275 10.49 -0.99 -13.69
C ILE A 275 9.36 -1.67 -12.90
N THR A 276 9.57 -1.85 -11.60
CA THR A 276 8.56 -2.40 -10.69
C THR A 276 8.48 -1.54 -9.43
N PHE A 277 7.26 -1.37 -8.88
CA PHE A 277 7.08 -0.95 -7.50
C PHE A 277 6.74 -2.19 -6.66
N VAL A 278 7.36 -2.33 -5.52
CA VAL A 278 7.04 -3.37 -4.53
C VAL A 278 7.05 -2.76 -3.12
N PRO A 279 6.11 -3.13 -2.24
CA PRO A 279 6.14 -2.68 -0.84
C PRO A 279 7.47 -3.07 -0.17
N THR A 280 7.91 -2.26 0.79
CA THR A 280 9.22 -2.43 1.44
C THR A 280 9.50 -3.84 1.95
N PRO A 281 8.58 -4.54 2.64
CA PRO A 281 8.85 -5.91 3.10
C PRO A 281 9.12 -6.90 1.96
N MET A 282 8.38 -6.77 0.84
CA MET A 282 8.60 -7.60 -0.35
C MET A 282 9.93 -7.26 -1.03
N ALA A 283 10.27 -5.97 -1.12
CA ALA A 283 11.54 -5.53 -1.70
C ALA A 283 12.74 -6.10 -0.94
N GLU A 284 12.70 -6.11 0.39
CA GLU A 284 13.79 -6.63 1.23
C GLU A 284 14.04 -8.13 1.01
N ILE A 285 13.01 -8.92 0.72
CA ILE A 285 13.16 -10.34 0.40
C ILE A 285 13.71 -10.51 -1.02
N LEU A 286 13.16 -9.76 -1.97
CA LEU A 286 13.62 -9.81 -3.36
C LEU A 286 15.11 -9.42 -3.50
N LEU A 287 15.63 -8.57 -2.61
CA LEU A 287 17.06 -8.22 -2.56
C LEU A 287 17.95 -9.39 -2.16
N ASP A 288 17.46 -10.37 -1.43
CA ASP A 288 18.21 -11.57 -1.02
C ASP A 288 18.24 -12.65 -2.13
N LEU A 289 17.41 -12.51 -3.17
CA LEU A 289 17.39 -13.46 -4.29
C LEU A 289 18.49 -13.17 -5.31
N SER A 290 18.84 -14.20 -6.08
CA SER A 290 19.85 -14.09 -7.13
C SER A 290 19.24 -13.57 -8.42
N TRP A 291 19.67 -12.41 -8.88
CA TRP A 291 19.19 -11.78 -10.11
C TRP A 291 20.13 -12.03 -11.29
N PRO A 292 19.59 -12.25 -12.51
CA PRO A 292 20.43 -12.41 -13.70
C PRO A 292 21.19 -11.10 -13.99
N PRO A 293 22.51 -11.16 -14.23
CA PRO A 293 23.34 -9.97 -14.45
C PRO A 293 22.87 -9.10 -15.63
N ASP A 294 22.31 -9.74 -16.66
CA ASP A 294 21.82 -9.10 -17.88
C ASP A 294 20.28 -8.96 -17.85
N GLY A 295 19.68 -8.94 -16.64
CA GLY A 295 18.22 -8.79 -16.46
C GLY A 295 17.70 -7.46 -17.00
N ALA A 296 16.44 -7.45 -17.41
CA ALA A 296 15.79 -6.25 -17.96
C ALA A 296 15.47 -5.18 -16.91
N LEU A 297 15.39 -5.56 -15.62
CA LEU A 297 15.01 -4.66 -14.53
C LEU A 297 16.03 -3.53 -14.37
N ARG A 298 15.58 -2.29 -14.56
CA ARG A 298 16.36 -1.06 -14.40
C ARG A 298 16.20 -0.47 -13.01
N PHE A 299 14.95 -0.42 -12.55
CA PHE A 299 14.58 0.16 -11.26
C PHE A 299 13.63 -0.74 -10.49
N MET A 300 13.96 -0.98 -9.22
CA MET A 300 13.03 -1.46 -8.21
C MET A 300 12.69 -0.29 -7.30
N LEU A 301 11.43 0.16 -7.37
CA LEU A 301 10.89 1.23 -6.54
C LEU A 301 10.27 0.59 -5.31
N THR A 302 10.55 1.13 -4.13
CA THR A 302 9.95 0.66 -2.89
C THR A 302 9.52 1.82 -2.02
N GLY A 303 8.66 1.56 -1.04
CA GLY A 303 8.15 2.54 -0.11
C GLY A 303 6.97 2.00 0.69
N GLY A 304 6.36 2.87 1.49
CA GLY A 304 5.22 2.52 2.35
C GLY A 304 5.62 1.98 3.72
N ASP A 305 6.91 1.69 3.95
CA ASP A 305 7.45 1.28 5.24
C ASP A 305 8.92 1.67 5.38
N VAL A 306 9.49 1.49 6.57
CA VAL A 306 10.91 1.77 6.81
C VAL A 306 11.76 0.73 6.12
N LEU A 307 12.66 1.17 5.25
CA LEU A 307 13.61 0.30 4.58
C LEU A 307 14.84 0.08 5.49
N HIS A 308 15.11 -1.17 5.84
CA HIS A 308 16.25 -1.56 6.69
C HIS A 308 17.43 -2.10 5.87
N ARG A 309 17.15 -2.67 4.70
CA ARG A 309 18.15 -3.33 3.87
C ARG A 309 18.64 -2.45 2.73
N ARG A 310 19.86 -2.73 2.29
CA ARG A 310 20.50 -2.12 1.13
C ARG A 310 20.80 -3.16 0.07
N PRO A 311 20.81 -2.79 -1.22
CA PRO A 311 21.18 -3.73 -2.27
C PRO A 311 22.63 -4.19 -2.10
N SER A 312 22.94 -5.38 -2.59
CA SER A 312 24.32 -5.86 -2.75
C SER A 312 25.04 -5.05 -3.85
N PRO A 313 26.38 -4.90 -3.78
CA PRO A 313 27.15 -4.35 -4.91
C PRO A 313 26.98 -5.11 -6.24
N SER A 314 26.52 -6.35 -6.19
CA SER A 314 26.25 -7.19 -7.37
C SER A 314 24.80 -7.09 -7.88
N THR A 315 23.92 -6.36 -7.20
CA THR A 315 22.52 -6.16 -7.62
C THR A 315 22.50 -5.45 -8.99
N PRO A 316 21.88 -6.04 -10.04
CA PRO A 316 21.99 -5.52 -11.41
C PRO A 316 21.06 -4.34 -11.71
N PHE A 317 20.20 -3.94 -10.78
CA PHE A 317 19.26 -2.83 -10.91
C PHE A 317 19.47 -1.78 -9.84
N THR A 318 18.81 -0.63 -10.01
CA THR A 318 18.83 0.45 -9.02
C THR A 318 17.63 0.32 -8.07
N LEU A 319 17.90 0.21 -6.75
CA LEU A 319 16.87 0.32 -5.72
C LEU A 319 16.60 1.79 -5.41
N VAL A 320 15.32 2.16 -5.35
CA VAL A 320 14.88 3.53 -5.05
C VAL A 320 13.92 3.48 -3.86
N ASN A 321 14.27 4.18 -2.78
CA ASN A 321 13.39 4.35 -1.63
C ASN A 321 12.52 5.60 -1.81
N ASN A 322 11.20 5.44 -1.72
CA ASN A 322 10.23 6.49 -1.92
C ASN A 322 9.39 6.68 -0.67
N TYR A 323 9.11 7.92 -0.36
CA TYR A 323 8.27 8.31 0.75
C TYR A 323 7.15 9.22 0.25
N GLY A 324 5.95 8.98 0.76
CA GLY A 324 4.82 9.85 0.55
C GLY A 324 3.58 9.36 1.26
N VAL A 325 2.51 10.13 1.13
CA VAL A 325 1.21 9.87 1.74
C VAL A 325 0.13 10.13 0.68
N THR A 326 -1.00 9.46 0.81
CA THR A 326 -2.12 9.60 -0.13
C THR A 326 -2.59 11.05 -0.27
N GLU A 327 -2.56 11.81 0.83
CA GLU A 327 -2.92 13.23 0.90
C GLU A 327 -1.93 14.16 0.18
N ALA A 328 -0.80 13.63 -0.28
CA ALA A 328 0.18 14.36 -1.09
C ALA A 328 0.53 13.60 -2.39
N THR A 329 -0.42 12.82 -2.89
CA THR A 329 -0.37 12.12 -4.19
C THR A 329 0.82 11.17 -4.30
N VAL A 330 0.80 10.12 -3.48
CA VAL A 330 1.66 8.93 -3.48
C VAL A 330 3.11 9.22 -3.08
N VAL A 331 3.88 10.04 -3.82
CA VAL A 331 5.32 10.26 -3.58
C VAL A 331 5.61 11.73 -3.34
N SER A 332 6.37 12.02 -2.28
CA SER A 332 6.80 13.37 -1.91
C SER A 332 8.32 13.49 -1.77
N ALA A 333 9.00 12.38 -1.48
CA ALA A 333 10.46 12.29 -1.50
C ALA A 333 10.89 10.97 -2.14
N SER A 334 12.07 10.97 -2.77
CA SER A 334 12.62 9.83 -3.48
C SER A 334 14.14 9.85 -3.44
N GLY A 335 14.79 8.69 -3.29
CA GLY A 335 16.24 8.60 -3.25
C GLY A 335 16.79 7.25 -3.68
N LEU A 336 17.89 7.28 -4.42
CA LEU A 336 18.65 6.08 -4.78
C LEU A 336 19.27 5.46 -3.54
N VAL A 337 19.12 4.17 -3.37
CA VAL A 337 19.72 3.44 -2.25
C VAL A 337 21.06 2.87 -2.68
N SER A 338 22.14 3.45 -2.16
CA SER A 338 23.49 2.92 -2.42
C SER A 338 23.69 1.56 -1.75
N PRO A 339 24.50 0.66 -2.36
CA PRO A 339 24.92 -0.57 -1.73
C PRO A 339 25.49 -0.37 -0.32
N ASP A 340 25.34 -1.37 0.55
CA ASP A 340 25.89 -1.31 1.90
C ASP A 340 27.41 -1.37 1.85
N LEU A 341 28.04 -0.33 2.37
CA LEU A 341 29.50 -0.23 2.56
C LEU A 341 29.88 -0.34 4.05
N GLY A 342 29.00 -0.92 4.89
CA GLY A 342 29.25 -1.15 6.32
C GLY A 342 28.81 0.01 7.23
N SER A 343 27.92 0.90 6.77
CA SER A 343 27.44 2.03 7.58
C SER A 343 26.46 1.64 8.69
N GLY A 344 25.77 0.51 8.55
CA GLY A 344 24.76 0.02 9.50
C GLY A 344 23.55 0.94 9.73
N SER A 345 23.43 2.06 8.99
CA SER A 345 22.33 3.01 9.11
C SER A 345 21.23 2.72 8.10
N ALA A 346 19.97 2.85 8.52
CA ALA A 346 18.82 2.77 7.61
C ALA A 346 18.97 3.78 6.46
N PRO A 347 18.53 3.43 5.23
CA PRO A 347 18.51 4.36 4.11
C PRO A 347 17.65 5.59 4.42
N SER A 348 18.03 6.77 3.87
CA SER A 348 17.15 7.94 3.90
C SER A 348 15.90 7.70 3.05
N ILE A 349 14.84 8.45 3.29
CA ILE A 349 13.68 8.49 2.39
C ILE A 349 13.93 9.36 1.15
N GLY A 350 15.16 9.74 0.92
CA GLY A 350 15.60 10.49 -0.24
C GLY A 350 15.48 11.99 -0.10
N ARG A 351 15.26 12.67 -1.22
CA ARG A 351 15.10 14.12 -1.32
C ARG A 351 13.73 14.48 -1.87
N VAL A 352 13.29 15.70 -1.62
CA VAL A 352 12.05 16.22 -2.17
C VAL A 352 12.00 16.06 -3.70
N ILE A 353 10.86 15.62 -4.22
CA ILE A 353 10.61 15.48 -5.66
C ILE A 353 10.24 16.81 -6.32
N ALA A 354 10.37 16.91 -7.64
CA ALA A 354 9.96 18.10 -8.39
C ALA A 354 8.46 18.39 -8.22
N GLY A 355 8.10 19.66 -8.10
CA GLY A 355 6.70 20.09 -7.88
C GLY A 355 6.25 20.03 -6.41
N THR A 356 7.04 19.43 -5.53
CA THR A 356 6.77 19.30 -4.09
C THR A 356 7.66 20.25 -3.27
N ARG A 357 7.20 20.63 -2.10
CA ARG A 357 7.97 21.35 -1.08
C ARG A 357 7.86 20.61 0.25
N LEU A 358 8.98 20.45 0.94
CA LEU A 358 9.01 19.85 2.27
C LEU A 358 9.45 20.90 3.28
N TYR A 359 8.73 20.99 4.39
CA TYR A 359 9.06 21.85 5.52
C TYR A 359 9.14 20.98 6.78
N VAL A 360 10.21 21.14 7.55
CA VAL A 360 10.36 20.49 8.85
C VAL A 360 10.20 21.56 9.92
N LEU A 361 9.16 21.44 10.73
CA LEU A 361 8.73 22.48 11.65
C LEU A 361 8.79 22.00 13.11
N ASP A 362 9.10 22.94 14.02
CA ASP A 362 9.00 22.73 15.47
C ASP A 362 7.53 22.86 15.97
N ASP A 363 7.32 22.66 17.26
CA ASP A 363 5.99 22.76 17.90
C ASP A 363 5.35 24.16 17.79
N ASP A 364 6.15 25.21 17.61
CA ASP A 364 5.69 26.58 17.32
C ASP A 364 5.40 26.79 15.83
N GLY A 365 5.63 25.77 15.01
CA GLY A 365 5.51 25.78 13.55
C GLY A 365 6.59 26.59 12.86
N ARG A 366 7.75 26.80 13.45
CA ARG A 366 8.90 27.43 12.83
C ARG A 366 9.82 26.39 12.20
N PRO A 367 10.47 26.71 11.07
CA PRO A 367 11.45 25.81 10.46
C PRO A 367 12.59 25.49 11.42
N VAL A 368 12.91 24.20 11.58
CA VAL A 368 14.07 23.74 12.35
C VAL A 368 15.38 23.99 11.60
N GLN A 369 16.51 23.95 12.31
CA GLN A 369 17.82 24.01 11.66
C GLN A 369 18.14 22.66 10.98
N PRO A 370 18.95 22.64 9.90
CA PRO A 370 19.47 21.40 9.34
C PRO A 370 20.15 20.54 10.41
N GLY A 371 19.75 19.27 10.48
CA GLY A 371 20.21 18.32 11.51
C GLY A 371 19.28 18.18 12.72
N ASP A 372 18.40 19.14 12.96
CA ASP A 372 17.39 19.03 14.02
C ASP A 372 16.16 18.22 13.55
N ALA A 373 15.47 17.60 14.49
CA ALA A 373 14.23 16.90 14.24
C ALA A 373 13.02 17.83 14.32
N GLY A 374 11.99 17.57 13.52
CA GLY A 374 10.72 18.27 13.55
C GLY A 374 9.64 17.54 12.77
N GLU A 375 8.41 18.04 12.86
CA GLU A 375 7.27 17.50 12.11
C GLU A 375 7.38 17.86 10.63
N LEU A 376 7.14 16.85 9.76
CA LEU A 376 7.15 17.04 8.32
C LEU A 376 5.81 17.60 7.82
N PHE A 377 5.90 18.65 7.02
CA PHE A 377 4.78 19.23 6.27
C PHE A 377 5.10 19.20 4.78
N ILE A 378 4.09 18.82 3.97
CA ILE A 378 4.23 18.67 2.52
C ILE A 378 3.38 19.74 1.83
N GLY A 379 4.01 20.52 0.96
CA GLY A 379 3.35 21.49 0.08
C GLY A 379 3.65 21.21 -1.39
N GLY A 380 3.01 21.91 -2.28
CA GLY A 380 3.24 21.78 -3.73
C GLY A 380 2.00 21.34 -4.49
N ASP A 381 2.21 21.04 -5.77
CA ASP A 381 1.13 20.70 -6.68
C ASP A 381 0.56 19.28 -6.43
N GLY A 382 1.27 18.44 -5.66
CA GLY A 382 0.81 17.11 -5.24
C GLY A 382 -0.14 17.10 -4.03
N VAL A 383 -0.34 18.23 -3.33
CA VAL A 383 -1.24 18.29 -2.16
C VAL A 383 -2.69 18.11 -2.61
N ALA A 384 -3.34 17.08 -2.10
CA ALA A 384 -4.69 16.65 -2.47
C ALA A 384 -5.77 17.70 -2.16
N VAL A 385 -6.97 17.52 -2.72
CA VAL A 385 -8.09 18.44 -2.52
C VAL A 385 -8.57 18.43 -1.07
N GLY A 386 -8.58 17.26 -0.42
CA GLY A 386 -8.99 17.09 0.96
C GLY A 386 -9.64 15.74 1.18
N TYR A 387 -10.39 15.64 2.28
CA TYR A 387 -11.17 14.44 2.59
C TYR A 387 -12.63 14.63 2.18
N ILE A 388 -13.16 13.64 1.47
CA ILE A 388 -14.55 13.61 1.02
C ILE A 388 -15.50 13.77 2.21
N ASN A 389 -16.51 14.67 2.10
CA ASN A 389 -17.53 14.92 3.12
C ASN A 389 -16.99 15.17 4.55
N ARG A 390 -15.71 15.58 4.70
CA ARG A 390 -15.04 15.83 6.00
C ARG A 390 -14.33 17.19 6.03
N PRO A 391 -15.07 18.32 5.99
CA PRO A 391 -14.45 19.66 5.93
C PRO A 391 -13.61 19.99 7.18
N GLU A 392 -14.02 19.52 8.37
CA GLU A 392 -13.31 19.76 9.62
C GLU A 392 -11.97 19.00 9.65
N ALA A 393 -11.97 17.70 9.33
CA ALA A 393 -10.75 16.91 9.22
C ALA A 393 -9.81 17.43 8.11
N THR A 394 -10.40 17.95 7.03
CA THR A 394 -9.63 18.61 5.96
C THR A 394 -8.95 19.86 6.49
N ALA A 395 -9.67 20.75 7.20
CA ALA A 395 -9.11 21.98 7.75
C ALA A 395 -8.04 21.73 8.83
N GLU A 396 -8.14 20.64 9.58
CA GLU A 396 -7.14 20.25 10.59
C GLU A 396 -5.81 19.80 9.96
N ARG A 397 -5.88 19.04 8.87
CA ARG A 397 -4.68 18.42 8.25
C ARG A 397 -4.13 19.23 7.07
N PHE A 398 -4.98 19.94 6.32
CA PHE A 398 -4.58 20.74 5.17
C PHE A 398 -4.58 22.23 5.55
N VAL A 399 -3.46 22.67 6.11
CA VAL A 399 -3.28 24.04 6.65
C VAL A 399 -2.76 25.01 5.59
N ALA A 400 -2.91 26.32 5.80
CA ALA A 400 -2.39 27.32 4.88
C ALA A 400 -0.87 27.27 4.77
N ASP A 401 -0.33 27.32 3.54
CA ASP A 401 1.11 27.44 3.27
C ASP A 401 1.57 28.90 3.44
N ARG A 402 2.01 29.24 4.65
CA ARG A 402 2.51 30.57 4.99
C ARG A 402 3.92 30.86 4.49
N PHE A 403 4.57 29.90 3.85
CA PHE A 403 5.95 30.02 3.37
C PHE A 403 6.01 30.35 1.87
N THR A 404 4.88 30.42 1.19
CA THR A 404 4.77 30.81 -0.23
C THR A 404 3.89 32.04 -0.40
N ALA A 405 4.16 32.82 -1.45
CA ALA A 405 3.30 33.94 -1.83
C ALA A 405 2.05 33.53 -2.65
N LYS A 406 1.89 32.23 -2.99
CA LYS A 406 0.70 31.74 -3.69
C LYS A 406 -0.52 31.84 -2.75
N PRO A 407 -1.55 32.62 -3.05
CA PRO A 407 -2.79 32.57 -2.29
C PRO A 407 -3.38 31.16 -2.42
N ASP A 408 -4.07 30.69 -1.40
CA ASP A 408 -4.73 29.38 -1.34
C ASP A 408 -3.81 28.15 -1.38
N ALA A 409 -2.48 28.35 -1.34
CA ALA A 409 -1.53 27.24 -1.20
C ALA A 409 -1.68 26.57 0.18
N ARG A 410 -1.60 25.24 0.18
CA ARG A 410 -1.77 24.46 1.40
C ARG A 410 -0.58 23.57 1.67
N LEU A 411 -0.42 23.25 2.95
CA LEU A 411 0.49 22.21 3.46
C LEU A 411 -0.37 21.08 4.02
N TYR A 412 0.03 19.86 3.72
CA TYR A 412 -0.47 18.70 4.45
C TYR A 412 0.43 18.43 5.66
N ARG A 413 -0.18 18.33 6.82
CA ARG A 413 0.47 18.00 8.09
C ARG A 413 0.53 16.48 8.24
N THR A 414 1.73 15.89 8.13
CA THR A 414 1.89 14.43 8.04
C THR A 414 1.77 13.71 9.37
N GLY A 415 2.19 14.32 10.46
CA GLY A 415 2.41 13.67 11.75
C GLY A 415 3.72 12.86 11.81
N ASP A 416 4.55 12.93 10.78
CA ASP A 416 5.83 12.24 10.73
C ASP A 416 6.94 13.11 11.31
N LEU A 417 7.76 12.53 12.17
CA LEU A 417 8.97 13.12 12.72
C LEU A 417 10.14 12.80 11.80
N VAL A 418 10.80 13.82 11.31
CA VAL A 418 11.93 13.67 10.38
C VAL A 418 13.10 14.57 10.76
N ARG A 419 14.25 14.31 10.13
CA ARG A 419 15.43 15.16 10.18
C ARG A 419 15.98 15.35 8.77
N VAL A 420 16.37 16.56 8.42
CA VAL A 420 17.04 16.86 7.14
C VAL A 420 18.54 16.87 7.35
N GLY A 421 19.27 16.05 6.61
CA GLY A 421 20.71 16.03 6.61
C GLY A 421 21.32 17.23 5.88
N LEU A 422 22.65 17.38 5.97
CA LEU A 422 23.37 18.54 5.42
C LEU A 422 23.32 18.62 3.89
N GLU A 423 23.12 17.48 3.22
CA GLU A 423 23.00 17.40 1.77
C GLU A 423 21.53 17.49 1.29
N GLY A 424 20.57 17.70 2.21
CA GLY A 424 19.15 17.82 1.89
C GLY A 424 18.40 16.49 1.78
N GLU A 425 19.02 15.37 2.15
CA GLU A 425 18.37 14.08 2.32
C GLU A 425 17.50 14.09 3.58
N VAL A 426 16.34 13.44 3.51
CA VAL A 426 15.38 13.35 4.60
C VAL A 426 15.49 11.99 5.27
N HIS A 427 15.60 11.98 6.59
CA HIS A 427 15.63 10.78 7.42
C HIS A 427 14.35 10.70 8.24
N PHE A 428 13.62 9.62 8.08
CA PHE A 428 12.44 9.31 8.90
C PHE A 428 12.89 8.86 10.29
N LEU A 429 12.27 9.41 11.33
CA LEU A 429 12.61 9.13 12.73
C LEU A 429 11.47 8.46 13.50
N GLY A 430 10.25 8.46 12.94
CA GLY A 430 9.06 7.90 13.56
C GLY A 430 7.84 8.78 13.38
N ARG A 431 6.80 8.52 14.17
CA ARG A 431 5.55 9.28 14.13
C ARG A 431 5.28 9.99 15.45
N LEU A 432 4.60 11.14 15.36
CA LEU A 432 4.14 11.92 16.51
C LEU A 432 2.78 11.45 17.03
N ASP A 433 2.02 10.71 16.20
CA ASP A 433 0.70 10.16 16.51
C ASP A 433 0.72 8.64 16.72
N THR A 434 -0.46 8.01 16.83
CA THR A 434 -0.62 6.57 17.05
C THR A 434 -0.69 5.75 15.78
N GLN A 435 -0.56 6.39 14.62
CA GLN A 435 -0.60 5.72 13.35
C GLN A 435 0.64 4.85 13.12
N VAL A 436 0.46 3.69 12.51
CA VAL A 436 1.54 2.75 12.21
C VAL A 436 1.45 2.26 10.76
N GLN A 437 2.57 1.76 10.27
CA GLN A 437 2.60 0.97 9.05
C GLN A 437 2.65 -0.51 9.42
N ILE A 438 1.74 -1.30 8.90
CA ILE A 438 1.73 -2.76 9.05
C ILE A 438 1.86 -3.36 7.66
N ARG A 439 3.03 -3.90 7.36
CA ARG A 439 3.33 -4.49 6.04
C ARG A 439 3.07 -3.53 4.87
N GLY A 440 3.46 -2.28 5.04
CA GLY A 440 3.24 -1.23 4.05
C GLY A 440 1.80 -0.68 4.00
N GLN A 441 0.90 -1.16 4.88
CA GLN A 441 -0.48 -0.69 5.00
C GLN A 441 -0.60 0.31 6.15
N ARG A 442 -1.18 1.47 5.88
CA ARG A 442 -1.41 2.51 6.88
C ARG A 442 -2.56 2.11 7.81
N VAL A 443 -2.30 2.03 9.11
CA VAL A 443 -3.27 1.63 10.14
C VAL A 443 -3.35 2.69 11.22
N GLU A 444 -4.56 3.20 11.45
CA GLU A 444 -4.89 3.98 12.64
C GLU A 444 -5.27 3.02 13.76
N LEU A 445 -4.48 2.98 14.81
CA LEU A 445 -4.74 2.07 15.95
C LEU A 445 -6.10 2.38 16.60
N ASP A 446 -6.52 3.65 16.56
CA ASP A 446 -7.80 4.08 17.11
C ASP A 446 -9.00 3.56 16.30
N GLU A 447 -8.87 3.32 14.97
CA GLU A 447 -9.91 2.66 14.16
C GLU A 447 -10.14 1.22 14.63
N VAL A 448 -9.07 0.49 14.87
CA VAL A 448 -9.14 -0.89 15.39
C VAL A 448 -9.74 -0.91 16.79
N ALA A 449 -9.32 0.02 17.66
CA ALA A 449 -9.85 0.14 19.02
C ALA A 449 -11.34 0.51 19.03
N ALA A 450 -11.77 1.44 18.17
CA ALA A 450 -13.16 1.82 18.03
C ALA A 450 -14.03 0.62 17.59
N ALA A 451 -13.59 -0.12 16.55
CA ALA A 451 -14.28 -1.32 16.10
C ALA A 451 -14.39 -2.38 17.22
N LEU A 452 -13.32 -2.62 17.97
CA LEU A 452 -13.32 -3.59 19.07
C LEU A 452 -14.24 -3.16 20.21
N THR A 453 -14.34 -1.87 20.52
CA THR A 453 -15.22 -1.33 21.57
C THR A 453 -16.71 -1.47 21.23
N THR A 454 -17.08 -1.74 19.99
CA THR A 454 -18.49 -2.04 19.63
C THR A 454 -18.94 -3.43 20.08
N HIS A 455 -18.00 -4.29 20.52
CA HIS A 455 -18.34 -5.60 21.04
C HIS A 455 -18.98 -5.49 22.46
N PRO A 456 -20.14 -6.15 22.72
CA PRO A 456 -20.89 -5.96 23.98
C PRO A 456 -20.11 -6.29 25.25
N ALA A 457 -19.17 -7.23 25.18
CA ALA A 457 -18.37 -7.65 26.33
C ALA A 457 -17.12 -6.80 26.54
N VAL A 458 -16.79 -5.86 25.63
CA VAL A 458 -15.64 -4.98 25.73
C VAL A 458 -16.05 -3.63 26.30
N SER A 459 -15.54 -3.29 27.46
CA SER A 459 -15.80 -2.00 28.13
C SER A 459 -14.87 -0.91 27.63
N ARG A 460 -13.59 -1.25 27.51
CA ARG A 460 -12.52 -0.38 27.01
C ARG A 460 -11.47 -1.23 26.33
N CYS A 461 -10.79 -0.66 25.36
CA CYS A 461 -9.60 -1.29 24.79
C CYS A 461 -8.57 -0.25 24.35
N VAL A 462 -7.36 -0.69 24.18
CA VAL A 462 -6.30 0.03 23.48
C VAL A 462 -5.58 -0.95 22.56
N VAL A 463 -5.24 -0.48 21.38
CA VAL A 463 -4.43 -1.23 20.42
C VAL A 463 -3.07 -0.58 20.32
N VAL A 464 -2.02 -1.38 20.32
CA VAL A 464 -0.65 -0.92 20.13
C VAL A 464 0.05 -1.78 19.08
N ALA A 465 1.00 -1.20 18.38
CA ALA A 465 1.94 -1.96 17.58
C ALA A 465 3.13 -2.36 18.45
N ARG A 466 3.58 -3.60 18.32
CA ARG A 466 4.77 -4.13 18.97
C ARG A 466 5.61 -4.87 17.95
N GLU A 467 6.92 -4.69 18.06
CA GLU A 467 7.86 -5.49 17.29
C GLU A 467 7.82 -6.94 17.79
N ASP A 468 7.81 -7.89 16.89
CA ASP A 468 8.07 -9.29 17.17
C ASP A 468 9.58 -9.57 17.23
N GLY A 469 10.00 -10.81 17.51
CA GLY A 469 11.42 -11.17 17.60
C GLY A 469 12.19 -11.07 16.29
N HIS A 470 11.49 -10.86 15.16
CA HIS A 470 12.08 -10.68 13.83
C HIS A 470 12.14 -9.21 13.40
N GLY A 471 11.60 -8.28 14.21
CA GLY A 471 11.56 -6.85 13.92
C GLY A 471 10.31 -6.40 13.16
N ASP A 472 9.36 -7.30 12.88
CA ASP A 472 8.11 -6.95 12.22
C ASP A 472 7.10 -6.39 13.23
N LEU A 473 6.36 -5.34 12.82
CA LEU A 473 5.30 -4.76 13.65
C LEU A 473 4.03 -5.62 13.60
N ARG A 474 3.50 -5.96 14.78
CA ARG A 474 2.20 -6.64 14.94
C ARG A 474 1.26 -5.86 15.85
N LEU A 475 -0.05 -5.96 15.58
CA LEU A 475 -1.07 -5.34 16.40
C LEU A 475 -1.39 -6.21 17.61
N VAL A 476 -1.43 -5.57 18.78
CA VAL A 476 -1.81 -6.19 20.06
C VAL A 476 -2.94 -5.37 20.67
N ALA A 477 -4.08 -6.01 20.95
CA ALA A 477 -5.22 -5.38 21.61
C ALA A 477 -5.23 -5.72 23.11
N TYR A 478 -5.28 -4.70 23.95
CA TYR A 478 -5.49 -4.82 25.40
C TYR A 478 -6.94 -4.50 25.70
N VAL A 479 -7.65 -5.46 26.31
CA VAL A 479 -9.10 -5.42 26.44
C VAL A 479 -9.50 -5.44 27.91
N VAL A 480 -10.41 -4.54 28.30
CA VAL A 480 -11.06 -4.52 29.62
C VAL A 480 -12.48 -5.01 29.45
N ALA A 481 -12.87 -6.06 30.17
CA ALA A 481 -14.21 -6.63 30.13
C ALA A 481 -15.27 -5.70 30.75
N THR A 482 -16.54 -5.83 30.33
CA THR A 482 -17.67 -5.08 30.91
C THR A 482 -18.04 -5.62 32.30
N ASN A 483 -18.43 -6.88 32.44
CA ASN A 483 -18.79 -7.57 33.69
C ASN A 483 -18.74 -9.10 33.52
N ALA A 484 -18.45 -9.59 32.36
CA ALA A 484 -18.32 -11.01 32.01
C ALA A 484 -16.85 -11.30 31.67
N ALA A 485 -16.50 -12.56 31.56
CA ALA A 485 -15.21 -12.93 30.98
C ALA A 485 -15.06 -12.30 29.59
N VAL A 486 -13.85 -11.86 29.26
CA VAL A 486 -13.54 -11.42 27.89
C VAL A 486 -13.87 -12.59 26.96
N PRO A 487 -14.54 -12.34 25.80
CA PRO A 487 -14.77 -13.34 24.78
C PRO A 487 -13.47 -14.01 24.36
N ASP A 488 -13.57 -15.22 23.85
CA ASP A 488 -12.39 -15.87 23.33
C ASP A 488 -11.80 -15.08 22.13
N ARG A 489 -10.57 -15.39 21.79
CA ARG A 489 -9.84 -14.73 20.71
C ARG A 489 -10.57 -14.84 19.36
N GLY A 490 -11.17 -16.01 19.07
CA GLY A 490 -11.91 -16.27 17.83
C GLY A 490 -13.11 -15.33 17.70
N GLU A 491 -13.91 -15.18 18.77
CA GLU A 491 -15.08 -14.32 18.80
C GLU A 491 -14.72 -12.84 18.57
N LEU A 492 -13.64 -12.35 19.20
CA LEU A 492 -13.16 -10.97 18.99
C LEU A 492 -12.66 -10.76 17.55
N ARG A 493 -11.96 -11.74 16.98
CA ARG A 493 -11.50 -11.69 15.60
C ARG A 493 -12.65 -11.71 14.60
N GLU A 494 -13.62 -12.60 14.77
CA GLU A 494 -14.84 -12.66 13.95
C GLU A 494 -15.63 -11.34 14.02
N HIS A 495 -15.68 -10.72 15.21
CA HIS A 495 -16.33 -9.42 15.36
C HIS A 495 -15.63 -8.35 14.55
N LEU A 496 -14.30 -8.26 14.65
CA LEU A 496 -13.50 -7.28 13.88
C LEU A 496 -13.53 -7.56 12.38
N ALA A 497 -13.50 -8.81 11.95
CA ALA A 497 -13.52 -9.22 10.54
C ALA A 497 -14.79 -8.78 9.79
N LYS A 498 -15.86 -8.40 10.51
CA LYS A 498 -17.06 -7.81 9.90
C LYS A 498 -16.83 -6.39 9.35
N TRP A 499 -15.82 -5.67 9.87
CA TRP A 499 -15.56 -4.26 9.56
C TRP A 499 -14.16 -4.00 9.02
N LEU A 500 -13.16 -4.74 9.56
CA LEU A 500 -11.75 -4.46 9.30
C LEU A 500 -11.15 -5.44 8.31
N PRO A 501 -10.31 -4.96 7.39
CA PRO A 501 -9.45 -5.82 6.59
C PRO A 501 -8.53 -6.67 7.47
N GLN A 502 -8.08 -7.81 6.95
CA GLN A 502 -7.27 -8.78 7.69
C GLN A 502 -6.01 -8.17 8.32
N TYR A 503 -5.33 -7.24 7.62
CA TYR A 503 -4.11 -6.60 8.11
C TYR A 503 -4.34 -5.66 9.31
N MET A 504 -5.59 -5.25 9.57
CA MET A 504 -5.96 -4.42 10.72
C MET A 504 -6.42 -5.25 11.94
N ILE A 505 -6.57 -6.57 11.81
CA ILE A 505 -7.02 -7.42 12.91
C ILE A 505 -5.83 -7.77 13.82
N PRO A 506 -5.91 -7.46 15.14
CA PRO A 506 -4.84 -7.78 16.08
C PRO A 506 -4.47 -9.26 16.09
N THR A 507 -3.18 -9.54 16.15
CA THR A 507 -2.65 -10.90 16.23
C THR A 507 -2.71 -11.44 17.67
N ALA A 508 -2.77 -10.55 18.67
CA ALA A 508 -2.89 -10.92 20.07
C ALA A 508 -3.94 -10.05 20.78
N PHE A 509 -4.69 -10.69 21.68
CA PHE A 509 -5.64 -10.04 22.58
C PHE A 509 -5.22 -10.34 24.03
N VAL A 510 -5.06 -9.30 24.84
CA VAL A 510 -4.61 -9.41 26.23
C VAL A 510 -5.68 -8.84 27.12
N GLU A 511 -6.23 -9.66 28.02
CA GLU A 511 -7.16 -9.18 29.07
C GLU A 511 -6.40 -8.44 30.14
N ILE A 512 -6.91 -7.26 30.54
CA ILE A 512 -6.39 -6.47 31.64
C ILE A 512 -7.54 -5.93 32.49
N ASP A 513 -7.33 -5.81 33.79
CA ASP A 513 -8.35 -5.29 34.70
C ASP A 513 -8.64 -3.81 34.46
N THR A 514 -7.61 -3.02 34.15
CA THR A 514 -7.71 -1.58 33.91
C THR A 514 -6.60 -1.13 32.97
N LEU A 515 -6.88 -0.10 32.16
CA LEU A 515 -5.85 0.55 31.35
C LEU A 515 -4.88 1.32 32.27
N PRO A 516 -3.57 1.06 32.17
CA PRO A 516 -2.58 1.79 32.95
C PRO A 516 -2.51 3.24 32.48
N LEU A 517 -2.57 4.19 33.41
CA LEU A 517 -2.50 5.61 33.12
C LEU A 517 -1.28 6.26 33.79
N THR A 518 -0.67 7.18 33.09
CA THR A 518 0.34 8.09 33.65
C THR A 518 -0.27 9.02 34.70
N PRO A 519 0.51 9.69 35.57
CA PRO A 519 -0.01 10.67 36.54
C PRO A 519 -0.86 11.80 35.88
N ASN A 520 -0.65 12.07 34.60
CA ASN A 520 -1.40 13.08 33.85
C ASN A 520 -2.67 12.52 33.14
N GLY A 521 -3.05 11.27 33.46
CA GLY A 521 -4.25 10.62 32.91
C GLY A 521 -4.12 10.12 31.47
N LYS A 522 -2.93 10.13 30.88
CA LYS A 522 -2.66 9.53 29.56
C LYS A 522 -2.32 8.04 29.70
N LEU A 523 -2.55 7.27 28.64
CA LEU A 523 -2.17 5.85 28.60
C LEU A 523 -0.65 5.69 28.82
N ASP A 524 -0.29 4.83 29.79
CA ASP A 524 1.10 4.41 30.00
C ASP A 524 1.39 3.13 29.19
N ARG A 525 1.90 3.30 27.97
CA ARG A 525 2.21 2.18 27.08
C ARG A 525 3.30 1.26 27.60
N ASN A 526 4.21 1.79 28.44
CA ASN A 526 5.31 1.01 29.00
C ASN A 526 4.84 0.08 30.15
N ALA A 527 3.73 0.43 30.77
CA ALA A 527 3.12 -0.38 31.83
C ALA A 527 2.18 -1.49 31.29
N LEU A 528 1.94 -1.54 29.97
CA LEU A 528 1.18 -2.62 29.34
C LEU A 528 1.98 -3.93 29.37
N PRO A 529 1.39 -5.06 29.83
CA PRO A 529 2.10 -6.34 29.92
C PRO A 529 2.52 -6.85 28.53
N PRO A 530 3.59 -7.66 28.44
CA PRO A 530 3.97 -8.29 27.19
C PRO A 530 2.88 -9.26 26.69
N PRO A 531 2.70 -9.45 25.38
CA PRO A 531 1.61 -10.26 24.79
C PRO A 531 1.58 -11.72 25.23
N GLY A 532 2.71 -12.30 25.65
CA GLY A 532 2.82 -13.70 26.11
C GLY A 532 2.36 -13.95 27.55
N SER A 533 1.98 -12.91 28.31
CA SER A 533 1.70 -13.07 29.73
C SER A 533 0.25 -13.45 30.08
N VAL A 534 -0.73 -13.20 29.20
CA VAL A 534 -2.13 -13.63 29.39
C VAL A 534 -2.82 -13.77 28.04
N LEU A 535 -2.85 -14.96 27.47
CA LEU A 535 -3.73 -15.27 26.33
C LEU A 535 -5.11 -15.65 26.87
N VAL A 536 -6.14 -14.90 26.49
CA VAL A 536 -7.53 -15.24 26.77
C VAL A 536 -7.92 -16.48 25.95
N GLY A 537 -8.36 -17.52 26.62
CA GLY A 537 -9.03 -18.68 26.02
C GLY A 537 -8.11 -19.83 25.61
N GLY A 538 -7.77 -20.69 26.57
CA GLY A 538 -7.28 -22.04 26.29
C GLY A 538 -8.41 -23.05 26.36
N GLY A 539 -9.11 -23.31 25.27
CA GLY A 539 -9.79 -24.58 25.06
C GLY A 539 -8.76 -25.71 25.09
N GLY A 540 -9.10 -26.89 25.61
CA GLY A 540 -8.16 -27.98 25.88
C GLY A 540 -7.21 -28.27 24.72
N ARG A 541 -5.92 -28.17 24.97
CA ARG A 541 -4.83 -28.35 24.01
C ARG A 541 -4.85 -29.74 23.41
N SER A 542 -4.98 -29.86 22.11
CA SER A 542 -4.82 -31.09 21.35
C SER A 542 -3.39 -31.12 20.80
N ALA A 543 -2.54 -31.94 21.40
CA ALA A 543 -1.17 -32.14 20.88
C ALA A 543 -1.24 -32.85 19.51
N GLY A 544 -0.24 -32.65 18.66
CA GLY A 544 -0.10 -33.37 17.40
C GLY A 544 -0.20 -34.89 17.59
N THR A 545 -0.99 -35.54 16.77
CA THR A 545 -1.28 -36.99 16.87
C THR A 545 -0.21 -37.83 16.18
N ASN A 546 0.64 -37.22 15.34
CA ASN A 546 1.72 -37.90 14.62
C ASN A 546 2.98 -37.02 14.53
N SER A 547 4.06 -37.56 13.94
CA SER A 547 5.36 -36.90 13.85
C SER A 547 5.35 -35.69 12.90
N VAL A 548 4.53 -35.70 11.86
CA VAL A 548 4.44 -34.60 10.89
C VAL A 548 3.64 -33.44 11.49
N GLU A 549 2.46 -33.71 12.09
CA GLU A 549 1.70 -32.67 12.82
C GLU A 549 2.54 -32.01 13.90
N THR A 550 3.29 -32.80 14.68
CA THR A 550 4.16 -32.25 15.73
C THR A 550 5.24 -31.35 15.15
N ALA A 551 5.81 -31.71 13.99
CA ALA A 551 6.80 -30.91 13.32
C ALA A 551 6.23 -29.61 12.74
N VAL A 552 5.03 -29.67 12.12
CA VAL A 552 4.32 -28.50 11.62
C VAL A 552 3.99 -27.55 12.76
N ILE A 553 3.41 -28.05 13.86
CA ILE A 553 3.13 -27.25 15.07
C ILE A 553 4.39 -26.56 15.58
N ALA A 554 5.52 -27.27 15.64
CA ALA A 554 6.78 -26.67 16.10
C ALA A 554 7.27 -25.55 15.17
N ILE A 555 7.16 -25.72 13.85
CA ILE A 555 7.50 -24.70 12.86
C ILE A 555 6.58 -23.48 13.02
N LEU A 556 5.27 -23.70 13.16
CA LEU A 556 4.32 -22.60 13.36
C LEU A 556 4.56 -21.85 14.67
N GLN A 557 4.84 -22.57 15.79
CA GLN A 557 5.15 -21.95 17.07
C GLN A 557 6.40 -21.08 16.99
N GLU A 558 7.44 -21.58 16.32
CA GLU A 558 8.70 -20.85 16.18
C GLU A 558 8.53 -19.60 15.31
N LEU A 559 7.85 -19.70 14.16
CA LEU A 559 7.68 -18.57 13.26
C LEU A 559 6.67 -17.53 13.76
N LEU A 560 5.61 -17.99 14.42
CA LEU A 560 4.57 -17.09 14.96
C LEU A 560 4.90 -16.54 16.35
N GLU A 561 5.96 -17.07 16.99
CA GLU A 561 6.34 -16.75 18.38
C GLU A 561 5.15 -16.90 19.37
N VAL A 562 4.35 -17.94 19.17
CA VAL A 562 3.18 -18.23 19.98
C VAL A 562 3.37 -19.55 20.71
N ASP A 563 3.31 -19.53 22.06
CA ASP A 563 3.31 -20.75 22.84
C ASP A 563 1.97 -21.49 22.71
N GLY A 564 2.02 -22.77 22.41
CA GLY A 564 0.86 -23.68 22.49
C GLY A 564 -0.10 -23.58 21.30
N VAL A 565 0.42 -23.64 20.07
CA VAL A 565 -0.38 -23.85 18.84
C VAL A 565 -1.06 -25.21 18.92
N ASP A 566 -2.39 -25.24 18.72
CA ASP A 566 -3.17 -26.45 18.57
C ASP A 566 -3.15 -26.93 17.10
N LYS A 567 -3.30 -28.23 16.89
CA LYS A 567 -3.32 -28.81 15.54
C LYS A 567 -4.45 -28.26 14.66
N ASP A 568 -5.55 -27.82 15.27
CA ASP A 568 -6.73 -27.28 14.60
C ASP A 568 -6.72 -25.75 14.54
N ASP A 569 -5.68 -25.09 15.09
CA ASP A 569 -5.51 -23.65 14.99
C ASP A 569 -5.19 -23.23 13.55
N ASN A 570 -5.86 -22.19 13.08
CA ASN A 570 -5.64 -21.62 11.76
C ASN A 570 -4.41 -20.71 11.78
N PHE A 571 -3.43 -20.98 10.91
CA PHE A 571 -2.19 -20.22 10.77
C PHE A 571 -2.43 -18.70 10.62
N PHE A 572 -3.38 -18.32 9.77
CA PHE A 572 -3.71 -16.90 9.55
C PHE A 572 -4.39 -16.28 10.78
N GLU A 573 -5.16 -17.05 11.52
CA GLU A 573 -5.77 -16.62 12.78
C GLU A 573 -4.74 -16.46 13.89
N LEU A 574 -3.67 -17.22 13.86
CA LEU A 574 -2.54 -17.08 14.77
C LEU A 574 -1.65 -15.86 14.47
N GLY A 575 -1.91 -15.17 13.37
CA GLY A 575 -1.16 -13.99 12.95
C GLY A 575 -0.21 -14.26 11.78
N GLY A 576 -0.25 -15.48 11.26
CA GLY A 576 0.46 -15.84 10.03
C GLY A 576 -0.01 -15.01 8.83
N HIS A 577 0.86 -14.82 7.89
CA HIS A 577 0.62 -14.09 6.64
C HIS A 577 1.41 -14.71 5.50
N SER A 578 1.15 -14.25 4.27
CA SER A 578 1.75 -14.84 3.06
C SER A 578 3.28 -14.97 3.13
N LEU A 579 3.95 -13.95 3.68
CA LEU A 579 5.40 -13.97 3.86
C LEU A 579 5.86 -15.04 4.86
N MET A 580 5.16 -15.13 6.01
CA MET A 580 5.43 -16.20 6.98
C MET A 580 5.02 -17.56 6.41
N GLY A 581 3.96 -17.63 5.59
CA GLY A 581 3.58 -18.84 4.85
C GLY A 581 4.71 -19.36 3.96
N ALA A 582 5.39 -18.48 3.23
CA ALA A 582 6.58 -18.84 2.45
C ALA A 582 7.72 -19.36 3.33
N GLN A 583 7.92 -18.78 4.52
CA GLN A 583 8.92 -19.28 5.48
C GLN A 583 8.52 -20.64 6.07
N VAL A 584 7.22 -20.88 6.31
CA VAL A 584 6.70 -22.20 6.71
C VAL A 584 7.01 -23.23 5.64
N VAL A 585 6.71 -22.92 4.37
CA VAL A 585 7.00 -23.77 3.21
C VAL A 585 8.48 -24.10 3.15
N ALA A 586 9.37 -23.09 3.16
CA ALA A 586 10.82 -23.31 3.10
C ALA A 586 11.33 -24.22 4.23
N ARG A 587 10.78 -24.10 5.46
CA ARG A 587 11.15 -24.99 6.58
C ARG A 587 10.58 -26.39 6.46
N LEU A 588 9.39 -26.53 5.85
CA LEU A 588 8.83 -27.85 5.55
C LEU A 588 9.67 -28.55 4.48
N GLU A 589 10.06 -27.85 3.41
CA GLU A 589 10.95 -28.34 2.36
C GLU A 589 12.29 -28.80 2.92
N ASP A 590 12.94 -27.97 3.73
CA ASP A 590 14.22 -28.29 4.38
C ASP A 590 14.12 -29.50 5.32
N ARG A 591 12.99 -29.63 6.03
CA ARG A 591 12.81 -30.68 7.04
C ARG A 591 12.42 -32.02 6.47
N PHE A 592 11.61 -32.03 5.41
CA PHE A 592 11.03 -33.24 4.83
C PHE A 592 11.63 -33.60 3.47
N ASP A 593 12.50 -32.74 2.91
CA ASP A 593 13.11 -32.89 1.59
C ASP A 593 12.02 -33.07 0.49
N LEU A 594 10.99 -32.22 0.52
CA LEU A 594 9.83 -32.19 -0.38
C LEU A 594 9.70 -30.80 -1.01
N GLU A 595 9.11 -30.74 -2.18
CA GLU A 595 8.59 -29.47 -2.73
C GLU A 595 7.16 -29.28 -2.24
N VAL A 596 6.88 -28.17 -1.54
CA VAL A 596 5.56 -27.83 -0.97
C VAL A 596 5.05 -26.56 -1.63
N ASP A 597 3.87 -26.64 -2.25
CA ASP A 597 3.22 -25.47 -2.83
C ASP A 597 2.76 -24.49 -1.72
N LEU A 598 3.05 -23.20 -1.87
CA LEU A 598 2.58 -22.16 -0.94
C LEU A 598 1.04 -22.17 -0.80
N LEU A 599 0.30 -22.50 -1.86
CA LEU A 599 -1.15 -22.65 -1.82
C LEU A 599 -1.60 -23.68 -0.78
N THR A 600 -0.75 -24.67 -0.44
CA THR A 600 -1.03 -25.64 0.63
C THR A 600 -1.36 -24.95 1.95
N ILE A 601 -0.66 -23.87 2.29
CA ILE A 601 -0.90 -23.10 3.52
C ILE A 601 -2.21 -22.33 3.45
N PHE A 602 -2.59 -21.83 2.27
CA PHE A 602 -3.84 -21.10 2.06
C PHE A 602 -5.06 -22.03 2.06
N ASP A 603 -4.96 -23.16 1.38
CA ASP A 603 -6.05 -24.12 1.25
C ASP A 603 -6.22 -24.98 2.51
N ASN A 604 -5.14 -25.17 3.27
CA ASN A 604 -5.11 -26.00 4.48
C ASN A 604 -4.45 -25.23 5.64
N PRO A 605 -5.05 -24.14 6.13
CA PRO A 605 -4.38 -23.20 7.02
C PRO A 605 -4.18 -23.71 8.47
N THR A 606 -4.58 -24.96 8.78
CA THR A 606 -4.36 -25.55 10.11
C THR A 606 -3.13 -26.45 10.12
N ALA A 607 -2.50 -26.62 11.29
CA ALA A 607 -1.36 -27.51 11.41
C ALA A 607 -1.69 -28.96 10.97
N ALA A 608 -2.89 -29.44 11.29
CA ALA A 608 -3.40 -30.75 10.85
C ALA A 608 -3.62 -30.80 9.34
N GLY A 609 -4.16 -29.74 8.75
CA GLY A 609 -4.37 -29.64 7.29
C GLY A 609 -3.06 -29.66 6.53
N ILE A 610 -2.10 -28.81 6.91
CA ILE A 610 -0.74 -28.76 6.33
C ILE A 610 -0.07 -30.13 6.46
N ALA A 611 -0.11 -30.74 7.66
CA ALA A 611 0.49 -32.04 7.90
C ALA A 611 -0.11 -33.14 7.01
N THR A 612 -1.40 -33.10 6.73
CA THR A 612 -2.09 -34.06 5.86
C THR A 612 -1.52 -34.01 4.42
N VAL A 613 -1.28 -32.83 3.88
CA VAL A 613 -0.70 -32.67 2.54
C VAL A 613 0.74 -33.18 2.53
N VAL A 614 1.56 -32.75 3.49
CA VAL A 614 2.96 -33.20 3.62
C VAL A 614 3.05 -34.73 3.75
N GLU A 615 2.16 -35.36 4.51
CA GLU A 615 2.10 -36.83 4.63
C GLU A 615 1.74 -37.52 3.32
N GLN A 616 0.85 -36.94 2.54
CA GLN A 616 0.48 -37.48 1.25
C GLN A 616 1.65 -37.44 0.28
N ASP A 617 2.37 -36.34 0.21
CA ASP A 617 3.54 -36.16 -0.66
C ASP A 617 4.66 -37.13 -0.27
N LEU A 618 4.90 -37.33 1.03
CA LEU A 618 5.85 -38.34 1.53
C LEU A 618 5.49 -39.76 1.09
N LYS A 619 4.20 -40.14 1.15
CA LYS A 619 3.71 -41.46 0.73
C LYS A 619 3.85 -41.64 -0.77
N ASP A 620 3.57 -40.64 -1.56
CA ASP A 620 3.65 -40.69 -3.02
C ASP A 620 5.11 -40.84 -3.48
N ARG A 621 6.06 -40.19 -2.82
CA ARG A 621 7.51 -40.34 -3.03
C ARG A 621 7.97 -41.75 -2.70
N GLU A 622 7.62 -42.31 -1.53
CA GLU A 622 7.97 -43.69 -1.15
C GLU A 622 7.34 -44.72 -2.08
N GLY A 623 6.13 -44.46 -2.58
CA GLY A 623 5.44 -45.31 -3.56
C GLY A 623 6.13 -45.30 -4.93
N GLY A 624 6.60 -44.12 -5.37
CA GLY A 624 7.37 -43.95 -6.61
C GLY A 624 8.72 -44.66 -6.58
N GLU A 625 9.47 -44.55 -5.47
CA GLU A 625 10.76 -45.24 -5.30
C GLU A 625 10.61 -46.77 -5.27
N ARG A 626 9.57 -47.29 -4.64
CA ARG A 626 9.28 -48.73 -4.65
C ARG A 626 8.89 -49.24 -6.04
N SER A 627 8.21 -48.43 -6.85
CA SER A 627 7.87 -48.74 -8.23
C SER A 627 9.09 -48.74 -9.13
N CYS A 628 10.02 -47.82 -8.94
CA CYS A 628 11.29 -47.70 -9.69
C CYS A 628 12.26 -48.83 -9.32
N SER A 629 12.36 -49.19 -8.04
CA SER A 629 13.19 -50.33 -7.58
C SER A 629 12.67 -51.69 -8.10
N ARG A 630 11.35 -51.87 -8.18
CA ARG A 630 10.75 -53.10 -8.76
C ARG A 630 10.95 -53.22 -10.26
N ALA A 631 11.01 -52.10 -10.98
CA ALA A 631 11.29 -52.10 -12.42
C ALA A 631 12.75 -52.40 -12.75
N LEU A 632 13.67 -52.27 -11.78
CA LEU A 632 15.10 -52.56 -11.92
C LEU A 632 15.44 -54.02 -11.49
N GLU A 633 14.54 -54.74 -10.80
CA GLU A 633 14.75 -56.14 -10.33
C GLU A 633 14.15 -57.22 -11.25
N ASP A 634 13.49 -56.86 -12.35
CA ASP A 634 12.94 -57.84 -13.31
C ASP A 634 13.60 -57.70 -14.70
N PRO A 635 14.73 -58.39 -14.95
CA PRO A 635 15.46 -58.35 -16.24
C PRO A 635 14.86 -59.32 -17.27
N THR A 636 13.62 -59.87 -17.07
CA THR A 636 13.02 -60.81 -18.02
C THR A 636 11.54 -60.48 -18.24
N ALA A 637 11.26 -59.46 -19.07
CA ALA A 637 10.01 -59.33 -19.82
C ALA A 637 10.28 -58.67 -21.18
#